data_6fa536621030d2d518edcd8b65e57183
#
_entry.id   6fa536621030d2d518edcd8b65e57183
#
_cell.length_a   1.000
_cell.length_b   1.000
_cell.length_c   1.000
_cell.angle_alpha   90.00
_cell.angle_beta   90.00
_cell.angle_gamma   90.00
#
_symmetry.space_group_name_H-M   'P 1'
#
loop_
_entity.id
_entity.type
_entity.pdbx_description
1 polymer ?
#
loop_
_entity_poly.entity_id
_entity_poly.type
_entity_poly.pdbx_seq_one_letter_code
_entity_poly.pdbx_strand_id
1 'polypeptide(L)'
;MESVSGPRQKAWLDCLPDTPNGAWLRTQLLADSPALVLSWERFFSFQAGRDPLDLLACSRALAAIGAYEEAAQKLRLALAHDVRHTFFSRAEKLVYRLAGLVRSNLRQCKIAVLGSSTTNLLVPILQALCLRDRIGAEIYEGSYGSIKQEIWDANSGLARFRPDIVMLFMHWRDLHLGAVTDDEEVWISQFIEERKADWRRLSDSFDCHIIQPSFDYPASEAYGHLASVLHGGRTRVIDLLNLRLREEAPANVSIVDMAAAQREVGTLRWENELAWIRYRQHPAMEALPEFAAAYMSHVRSVLGLSRKVLVTDLDNTLWHGVIGEDGLDGIGVGPGSPEGEAHLHLQRYMLDLKYRGILLAVCSKNDFEDAQLPFLRHPHMALRLKDFAAFRANWEDKAANLRAMGHDLSLSLDSFVFLDDNSLEREWVRSQLPEVAVVEQGSSPFHYLRQLDRGRYFESLSLLGEDLARADQYRVEAKRTSLRTSSCSLDDFLQKLQLEGTVEEITEKNLARVTQLVNKTNQFNLTTRRYTAAHVYAIAQDPNGWARAFQMSDRMGSYGLIGMLCCRPVDRGDLWEIDTWLMSCRTLGRQMEKFMFDRLVEAAVDRRIGRIVGVYRPTAKNGLVKDFYDQMGFRRVGESDDEVRFELDVPATPVVTATHIRNVTASAGAVRP
;
A
#
# COMPACT_ATOMS: atom_id res chain seq x y z
N MET A 1 15.05 39.27 15.33
CA MET A 1 13.70 39.29 14.76
C MET A 1 13.72 40.24 13.57
N GLU A 2 14.10 39.76 12.41
CA GLU A 2 14.08 40.55 11.19
C GLU A 2 12.69 40.66 10.65
N SER A 3 12.26 41.88 10.31
CA SER A 3 10.92 42.20 9.79
C SER A 3 10.67 41.45 8.46
N VAL A 4 9.66 40.60 8.44
CA VAL A 4 9.16 39.95 7.24
C VAL A 4 8.32 40.98 6.44
N SER A 5 8.95 42.04 5.93
CA SER A 5 8.32 43.01 5.03
C SER A 5 8.95 42.92 3.64
N GLY A 6 8.14 42.97 2.59
CA GLY A 6 8.60 43.02 1.21
C GLY A 6 8.18 41.82 0.35
N PRO A 7 9.08 41.20 -0.42
CA PRO A 7 8.76 40.20 -1.45
C PRO A 7 8.02 38.95 -0.95
N ARG A 8 8.26 38.54 0.30
CA ARG A 8 7.62 37.38 0.92
C ARG A 8 6.13 37.60 1.21
N GLN A 9 5.79 38.81 1.72
CA GLN A 9 4.38 39.19 2.01
C GLN A 9 3.54 39.27 0.72
N LYS A 10 4.12 39.80 -0.37
CA LYS A 10 3.46 39.87 -1.67
C LYS A 10 3.22 38.47 -2.24
N ALA A 11 4.18 37.56 -2.14
CA ALA A 11 4.03 36.17 -2.59
C ALA A 11 2.90 35.43 -1.83
N TRP A 12 2.72 35.73 -0.54
CA TRP A 12 1.60 35.20 0.26
C TRP A 12 0.24 35.72 -0.22
N LEU A 13 0.13 37.01 -0.46
CA LEU A 13 -1.09 37.66 -0.93
C LEU A 13 -1.54 37.11 -2.30
N ASP A 14 -0.57 36.86 -3.19
CA ASP A 14 -0.84 36.34 -4.53
C ASP A 14 -1.23 34.85 -4.53
N CYS A 15 -0.97 34.12 -3.44
CA CYS A 15 -1.32 32.72 -3.29
C CYS A 15 -2.69 32.45 -2.62
N LEU A 16 -3.31 33.47 -2.03
CA LEU A 16 -4.58 33.32 -1.33
C LEU A 16 -5.73 33.06 -2.30
N PRO A 17 -6.64 32.11 -2.00
CA PRO A 17 -7.79 31.81 -2.86
C PRO A 17 -8.79 32.96 -2.91
N ASP A 18 -9.55 33.04 -4.01
CA ASP A 18 -10.69 33.95 -4.14
C ASP A 18 -11.95 33.40 -3.43
N THR A 19 -11.81 33.20 -2.12
CA THR A 19 -12.90 32.82 -1.21
C THR A 19 -13.17 33.97 -0.23
N PRO A 20 -14.32 34.00 0.44
CA PRO A 20 -14.58 35.01 1.49
C PRO A 20 -13.50 35.01 2.58
N ASN A 21 -13.00 33.84 2.95
CA ASN A 21 -11.90 33.70 3.90
C ASN A 21 -10.58 34.22 3.32
N GLY A 22 -10.27 33.92 2.04
CA GLY A 22 -9.11 34.45 1.35
C GLY A 22 -9.13 35.97 1.20
N ALA A 23 -10.31 36.55 0.92
CA ALA A 23 -10.49 38.01 0.85
C ALA A 23 -10.30 38.66 2.22
N TRP A 24 -10.88 38.10 3.27
CA TRP A 24 -10.69 38.60 4.65
C TRP A 24 -9.21 38.51 5.03
N LEU A 25 -8.56 37.49 4.66
CA LEU A 25 -7.17 37.25 4.91
C LEU A 25 -6.25 38.23 4.18
N ARG A 26 -6.50 38.52 2.90
CA ARG A 26 -5.78 39.58 2.18
C ARG A 26 -5.89 40.93 2.93
N THR A 27 -7.05 41.21 3.49
CA THR A 27 -7.30 42.44 4.26
C THR A 27 -6.49 42.49 5.56
N GLN A 28 -6.35 41.35 6.25
CA GLN A 28 -5.58 41.28 7.51
C GLN A 28 -4.07 41.31 7.27
N LEU A 29 -3.54 40.69 6.19
CA LEU A 29 -2.13 40.74 5.82
C LEU A 29 -1.65 42.12 5.37
N LEU A 30 -2.54 42.91 4.83
CA LEU A 30 -2.25 44.31 4.48
C LEU A 30 -2.13 45.21 5.72
N ALA A 31 -2.58 44.75 6.89
CA ALA A 31 -2.60 45.53 8.13
C ALA A 31 -1.33 45.41 9.01
N ASP A 32 -0.20 45.04 8.46
CA ASP A 32 1.16 45.04 9.06
C ASP A 32 1.27 44.58 10.55
N SER A 33 1.12 43.29 10.83
CA SER A 33 1.48 42.75 12.14
C SER A 33 2.22 41.40 12.08
N PRO A 34 3.50 41.34 12.50
CA PRO A 34 4.29 40.09 12.53
C PRO A 34 3.74 39.00 13.45
N ALA A 35 2.98 39.36 14.47
CA ALA A 35 2.32 38.43 15.39
C ALA A 35 1.18 37.65 14.70
N LEU A 36 0.58 38.19 13.65
CA LEU A 36 -0.44 37.57 12.85
C LEU A 36 0.09 36.39 12.03
N VAL A 37 1.30 36.44 11.52
CA VAL A 37 1.90 35.37 10.68
C VAL A 37 2.03 34.05 11.46
N LEU A 38 2.38 34.10 12.74
CA LEU A 38 2.48 32.92 13.62
C LEU A 38 1.14 32.40 14.11
N SER A 39 0.14 33.30 14.28
CA SER A 39 -1.25 32.87 14.58
C SER A 39 -1.94 32.27 13.36
N TRP A 40 -1.45 32.56 12.17
CA TRP A 40 -1.92 32.11 10.88
C TRP A 40 -1.63 30.65 10.60
N GLU A 41 -0.43 30.16 10.89
CA GLU A 41 -0.14 28.72 10.83
C GLU A 41 -1.12 27.93 11.70
N ARG A 42 -1.48 28.49 12.87
CA ARG A 42 -2.48 27.86 13.75
C ARG A 42 -3.93 28.02 13.25
N PHE A 43 -4.28 29.17 12.69
CA PHE A 43 -5.64 29.41 12.18
C PHE A 43 -5.92 28.64 10.89
N PHE A 44 -4.98 28.59 9.94
CA PHE A 44 -5.10 27.75 8.74
C PHE A 44 -5.05 26.27 9.04
N SER A 45 -4.27 25.83 9.98
CA SER A 45 -4.31 24.43 10.43
C SER A 45 -5.66 24.05 11.06
N PHE A 46 -6.39 25.01 11.63
CA PHE A 46 -7.65 24.76 12.33
C PHE A 46 -8.92 24.96 11.46
N GLN A 47 -8.94 25.90 10.53
CA GLN A 47 -10.09 26.15 9.66
C GLN A 47 -9.92 25.74 8.19
N ALA A 48 -8.71 25.75 7.65
CA ALA A 48 -8.43 25.34 6.27
C ALA A 48 -8.46 23.81 6.06
N GLY A 49 -8.75 23.03 7.08
CA GLY A 49 -8.77 21.56 7.03
C GLY A 49 -9.86 20.96 6.14
N ARG A 50 -10.69 21.73 5.46
CA ARG A 50 -11.86 21.22 4.74
C ARG A 50 -11.91 21.53 3.25
N ASP A 51 -11.29 22.58 2.76
CA ASP A 51 -11.30 22.92 1.34
C ASP A 51 -9.97 22.58 0.67
N PRO A 52 -9.93 21.67 -0.32
CA PRO A 52 -8.71 21.36 -1.06
C PRO A 52 -8.04 22.58 -1.70
N LEU A 53 -8.80 23.61 -2.09
CA LEU A 53 -8.24 24.85 -2.67
C LEU A 53 -7.53 25.70 -1.62
N ASP A 54 -8.04 25.76 -0.40
CA ASP A 54 -7.36 26.45 0.71
C ASP A 54 -6.06 25.75 1.10
N LEU A 55 -6.07 24.42 1.16
CA LEU A 55 -4.86 23.60 1.37
C LEU A 55 -3.84 23.79 0.25
N LEU A 56 -4.29 23.88 -1.01
CA LEU A 56 -3.42 24.17 -2.15
C LEU A 56 -2.79 25.55 -2.06
N ALA A 57 -3.57 26.58 -1.65
CA ALA A 57 -3.06 27.92 -1.45
C ALA A 57 -2.03 27.99 -0.32
N CYS A 58 -2.30 27.31 0.80
CA CYS A 58 -1.37 27.18 1.91
C CYS A 58 -0.04 26.50 1.48
N SER A 59 -0.16 25.40 0.69
CA SER A 59 1.01 24.71 0.14
C SER A 59 1.85 25.63 -0.76
N ARG A 60 1.23 26.44 -1.61
CA ARG A 60 1.93 27.43 -2.46
C ARG A 60 2.69 28.45 -1.63
N ALA A 61 2.05 28.98 -0.58
CA ALA A 61 2.64 29.94 0.30
C ALA A 61 3.88 29.37 1.05
N LEU A 62 3.76 28.16 1.61
CA LEU A 62 4.86 27.45 2.26
C LEU A 62 6.03 27.20 1.28
N ALA A 63 5.72 26.77 0.07
CA ALA A 63 6.73 26.55 -0.97
C ALA A 63 7.45 27.86 -1.40
N ALA A 64 6.75 29.00 -1.35
CA ALA A 64 7.34 30.32 -1.65
C ALA A 64 8.37 30.77 -0.60
N ILE A 65 8.19 30.38 0.66
CA ILE A 65 9.14 30.69 1.75
C ILE A 65 10.22 29.61 1.96
N GLY A 66 10.22 28.53 1.15
CA GLY A 66 11.21 27.47 1.22
C GLY A 66 10.87 26.33 2.20
N ALA A 67 9.69 26.32 2.83
CA ALA A 67 9.21 25.26 3.72
C ALA A 67 8.62 24.09 2.89
N TYR A 68 9.48 23.37 2.17
CA TYR A 68 9.06 22.43 1.13
C TYR A 68 8.39 21.16 1.67
N GLU A 69 8.84 20.64 2.82
CA GLU A 69 8.23 19.44 3.42
C GLU A 69 6.81 19.73 3.93
N GLU A 70 6.63 20.86 4.62
CA GLU A 70 5.33 21.33 5.10
C GLU A 70 4.41 21.64 3.91
N ALA A 71 4.96 22.28 2.86
CA ALA A 71 4.22 22.50 1.61
C ALA A 71 3.74 21.19 0.98
N ALA A 72 4.62 20.18 0.90
CA ALA A 72 4.27 18.87 0.38
C ALA A 72 3.23 18.17 1.27
N GLN A 73 3.31 18.31 2.58
CA GLN A 73 2.31 17.77 3.51
C GLN A 73 0.92 18.38 3.28
N LYS A 74 0.82 19.71 3.16
CA LYS A 74 -0.46 20.39 2.87
C LYS A 74 -1.03 19.99 1.50
N LEU A 75 -0.17 19.84 0.49
CA LEU A 75 -0.61 19.37 -0.83
C LEU A 75 -1.09 17.92 -0.80
N ARG A 76 -0.43 17.03 -0.06
CA ARG A 76 -0.89 15.65 0.15
C ARG A 76 -2.27 15.59 0.79
N LEU A 77 -2.53 16.44 1.79
CA LEU A 77 -3.85 16.56 2.40
C LEU A 77 -4.89 17.02 1.39
N ALA A 78 -4.59 18.04 0.57
CA ALA A 78 -5.51 18.50 -0.48
C ALA A 78 -5.83 17.38 -1.49
N LEU A 79 -4.83 16.59 -1.87
CA LEU A 79 -4.96 15.47 -2.82
C LEU A 79 -5.63 14.22 -2.22
N ALA A 80 -5.81 14.17 -0.89
CA ALA A 80 -6.56 13.10 -0.22
C ALA A 80 -8.09 13.28 -0.33
N HIS A 81 -8.55 14.50 -0.61
CA HIS A 81 -9.96 14.78 -0.86
C HIS A 81 -10.41 14.28 -2.24
N ASP A 82 -11.71 14.17 -2.43
CA ASP A 82 -12.34 13.86 -3.72
C ASP A 82 -12.23 15.07 -4.66
N VAL A 83 -11.09 15.19 -5.32
CA VAL A 83 -10.78 16.36 -6.16
C VAL A 83 -11.01 16.06 -7.63
N ARG A 84 -11.61 17.04 -8.34
CA ARG A 84 -11.88 16.96 -9.77
C ARG A 84 -10.62 17.24 -10.59
N HIS A 85 -10.64 16.86 -11.86
CA HIS A 85 -9.57 17.12 -12.82
C HIS A 85 -9.06 18.57 -12.79
N THR A 86 -9.94 19.57 -12.66
CA THR A 86 -9.58 20.99 -12.60
C THR A 86 -8.67 21.34 -11.41
N PHE A 87 -8.75 20.60 -10.31
CA PHE A 87 -7.83 20.76 -9.19
C PHE A 87 -6.42 20.32 -9.56
N PHE A 88 -6.27 19.17 -10.21
CA PHE A 88 -4.98 18.66 -10.65
C PHE A 88 -4.28 19.65 -11.59
N SER A 89 -5.01 20.21 -12.55
CA SER A 89 -4.46 21.24 -13.46
C SER A 89 -3.99 22.49 -12.72
N ARG A 90 -4.67 22.89 -11.64
CA ARG A 90 -4.22 24.02 -10.80
C ARG A 90 -3.01 23.67 -9.94
N ALA A 91 -2.89 22.44 -9.52
CA ALA A 91 -1.81 21.96 -8.64
C ALA A 91 -0.54 21.57 -9.40
N GLU A 92 -0.62 21.28 -10.69
CA GLU A 92 0.40 20.65 -11.53
C GLU A 92 1.82 21.22 -11.32
N LYS A 93 2.00 22.52 -11.55
CA LYS A 93 3.34 23.16 -11.41
C LYS A 93 3.91 23.00 -10.01
N LEU A 94 3.06 23.07 -8.98
CA LEU A 94 3.46 22.89 -7.59
C LEU A 94 3.84 21.45 -7.30
N VAL A 95 3.05 20.49 -7.83
CA VAL A 95 3.32 19.05 -7.72
C VAL A 95 4.72 18.72 -8.26
N TYR A 96 5.03 19.11 -9.50
CA TYR A 96 6.34 18.83 -10.09
C TYR A 96 7.49 19.49 -9.31
N ARG A 97 7.31 20.74 -8.88
CA ARG A 97 8.31 21.44 -8.07
C ARG A 97 8.57 20.72 -6.75
N LEU A 98 7.52 20.38 -5.99
CA LEU A 98 7.65 19.73 -4.69
C LEU A 98 8.15 18.30 -4.84
N ALA A 99 7.65 17.52 -5.80
CA ALA A 99 8.13 16.17 -6.06
C ALA A 99 9.64 16.13 -6.30
N GLY A 100 10.21 17.11 -7.00
CA GLY A 100 11.65 17.22 -7.20
C GLY A 100 12.41 17.57 -5.92
N LEU A 101 11.90 18.53 -5.13
CA LEU A 101 12.58 19.05 -3.94
C LEU A 101 12.56 18.10 -2.73
N VAL A 102 11.47 17.33 -2.55
CA VAL A 102 11.33 16.37 -1.43
C VAL A 102 11.64 14.92 -1.84
N ARG A 103 12.19 14.71 -3.03
CA ARG A 103 12.38 13.38 -3.64
C ARG A 103 13.16 12.41 -2.75
N SER A 104 14.21 12.87 -2.10
CA SER A 104 15.07 12.06 -1.22
C SER A 104 14.33 11.40 -0.07
N ASN A 105 13.21 12.01 0.38
CA ASN A 105 12.40 11.52 1.49
C ASN A 105 11.22 10.63 1.03
N LEU A 106 11.13 10.36 -0.27
CA LEU A 106 10.07 9.58 -0.89
C LEU A 106 10.58 8.21 -1.34
N ARG A 107 9.67 7.24 -1.45
CA ARG A 107 10.00 5.94 -2.02
C ARG A 107 10.24 6.09 -3.52
N GLN A 108 11.47 5.88 -3.97
CA GLN A 108 11.84 6.01 -5.37
C GLN A 108 11.21 4.90 -6.21
N CYS A 109 10.70 5.26 -7.40
CA CYS A 109 10.12 4.33 -8.37
C CYS A 109 10.16 4.93 -9.78
N LYS A 110 10.60 4.14 -10.76
CA LYS A 110 10.57 4.47 -12.18
C LYS A 110 9.33 3.88 -12.82
N ILE A 111 8.45 4.72 -13.32
CA ILE A 111 7.16 4.30 -13.90
C ILE A 111 7.14 4.66 -15.37
N ALA A 112 6.95 3.68 -16.25
CA ALA A 112 6.69 3.93 -17.66
C ALA A 112 5.18 3.92 -17.94
N VAL A 113 4.71 4.89 -18.69
CA VAL A 113 3.33 5.07 -19.13
C VAL A 113 3.29 4.89 -20.64
N LEU A 114 2.66 3.82 -21.11
CA LEU A 114 2.52 3.50 -22.52
C LEU A 114 1.03 3.46 -22.90
N GLY A 115 0.58 4.37 -23.74
CA GLY A 115 -0.84 4.56 -24.05
C GLY A 115 -1.19 4.42 -25.54
N SER A 116 -2.36 3.84 -25.79
CA SER A 116 -3.04 3.86 -27.10
C SER A 116 -3.91 5.11 -27.27
N SER A 117 -4.14 5.86 -26.19
CA SER A 117 -4.79 7.17 -26.14
C SER A 117 -3.80 8.24 -25.68
N THR A 118 -4.21 9.51 -25.73
CA THR A 118 -3.41 10.64 -25.29
C THR A 118 -3.26 10.61 -23.74
N THR A 119 -2.03 10.65 -23.25
CA THR A 119 -1.69 10.51 -21.82
C THR A 119 -1.25 11.81 -21.14
N ASN A 120 -1.04 12.89 -21.91
CA ASN A 120 -0.53 14.17 -21.41
C ASN A 120 -1.35 14.81 -20.29
N LEU A 121 -2.67 14.57 -20.22
CA LEU A 121 -3.54 15.01 -19.12
C LEU A 121 -3.53 14.04 -17.94
N LEU A 122 -3.16 12.79 -18.17
CA LEU A 122 -3.13 11.74 -17.16
C LEU A 122 -1.82 11.76 -16.34
N VAL A 123 -0.68 11.95 -17.00
CA VAL A 123 0.63 11.93 -16.35
C VAL A 123 0.75 12.93 -15.20
N PRO A 124 0.28 14.19 -15.32
CA PRO A 124 0.27 15.12 -14.18
C PRO A 124 -0.58 14.65 -12.99
N ILE A 125 -1.69 13.94 -13.26
CA ILE A 125 -2.54 13.37 -12.20
C ILE A 125 -1.80 12.22 -11.52
N LEU A 126 -1.16 11.32 -12.28
CA LEU A 126 -0.34 10.24 -11.72
C LEU A 126 0.80 10.80 -10.87
N GLN A 127 1.49 11.85 -11.33
CA GLN A 127 2.55 12.50 -10.57
C GLN A 127 2.04 13.08 -9.25
N ALA A 128 0.85 13.70 -9.26
CA ALA A 128 0.20 14.21 -8.06
C ALA A 128 -0.18 13.10 -7.08
N LEU A 129 -0.75 12.00 -7.59
CA LEU A 129 -1.10 10.86 -6.77
C LEU A 129 0.12 10.11 -6.23
N CYS A 130 1.22 10.06 -6.99
CA CYS A 130 2.51 9.56 -6.49
C CYS A 130 2.99 10.41 -5.30
N LEU A 131 2.96 11.74 -5.41
CA LEU A 131 3.33 12.64 -4.31
C LEU A 131 2.40 12.43 -3.10
N ARG A 132 1.08 12.29 -3.31
CA ARG A 132 0.11 11.98 -2.25
C ARG A 132 0.50 10.70 -1.50
N ASP A 133 0.86 9.66 -2.22
CA ASP A 133 1.16 8.34 -1.68
C ASP A 133 2.64 8.20 -1.25
N ARG A 134 3.39 9.31 -1.17
CA ARG A 134 4.81 9.40 -0.79
C ARG A 134 5.73 8.59 -1.71
N ILE A 135 5.44 8.57 -3.00
CA ILE A 135 6.23 7.93 -4.03
C ILE A 135 7.01 9.01 -4.80
N GLY A 136 8.33 8.89 -4.82
CA GLY A 136 9.25 9.73 -5.61
C GLY A 136 9.33 9.17 -7.04
N ALA A 137 8.24 9.32 -7.80
CA ALA A 137 8.15 8.77 -9.13
C ALA A 137 9.00 9.56 -10.14
N GLU A 138 9.72 8.81 -10.97
CA GLU A 138 10.22 9.28 -12.26
C GLU A 138 9.34 8.66 -13.32
N ILE A 139 8.65 9.48 -14.10
CA ILE A 139 7.66 9.00 -15.07
C ILE A 139 8.21 9.18 -16.48
N TYR A 140 8.31 8.09 -17.22
CA TYR A 140 8.54 8.06 -18.67
C TYR A 140 7.19 7.97 -19.37
N GLU A 141 6.92 8.90 -20.27
CA GLU A 141 5.72 8.89 -21.11
C GLU A 141 6.11 8.47 -22.52
N GLY A 142 5.61 7.31 -22.97
CA GLY A 142 5.77 6.84 -24.35
C GLY A 142 4.95 7.69 -25.32
N SER A 143 5.35 7.72 -26.60
CA SER A 143 4.60 8.41 -27.62
C SER A 143 3.22 7.77 -27.83
N TYR A 144 2.24 8.58 -28.24
CA TYR A 144 0.89 8.12 -28.57
C TYR A 144 0.92 6.92 -29.53
N GLY A 145 0.21 5.84 -29.18
CA GLY A 145 0.06 4.65 -30.02
C GLY A 145 1.33 3.80 -30.22
N SER A 146 2.42 4.10 -29.50
CA SER A 146 3.72 3.43 -29.69
C SER A 146 3.94 2.22 -28.78
N ILE A 147 2.90 1.67 -28.12
CA ILE A 147 3.04 0.57 -27.15
C ILE A 147 3.90 -0.57 -27.70
N LYS A 148 3.56 -1.12 -28.88
CA LYS A 148 4.33 -2.21 -29.51
C LYS A 148 5.75 -1.80 -29.84
N GLN A 149 5.96 -0.59 -30.38
CA GLN A 149 7.29 -0.09 -30.74
C GLN A 149 8.16 0.05 -29.48
N GLU A 150 7.62 0.64 -28.40
CA GLU A 150 8.36 0.80 -27.13
C GLU A 150 8.77 -0.55 -26.52
N ILE A 151 7.91 -1.57 -26.61
CA ILE A 151 8.18 -2.90 -26.07
C ILE A 151 9.21 -3.67 -26.92
N TRP A 152 9.13 -3.58 -28.25
CA TRP A 152 9.89 -4.46 -29.15
C TRP A 152 11.18 -3.86 -29.71
N ASP A 153 11.34 -2.53 -29.67
CA ASP A 153 12.58 -1.89 -30.11
C ASP A 153 13.59 -1.83 -28.94
N ALA A 154 14.70 -2.52 -29.09
CA ALA A 154 15.79 -2.52 -28.10
C ALA A 154 16.42 -1.14 -27.88
N ASN A 155 16.22 -0.18 -28.80
CA ASN A 155 16.70 1.20 -28.69
C ASN A 155 15.61 2.20 -28.32
N SER A 156 14.44 1.74 -27.91
CA SER A 156 13.31 2.57 -27.51
C SER A 156 13.64 3.49 -26.34
N GLY A 157 12.79 4.48 -26.10
CA GLY A 157 12.84 5.30 -24.88
C GLY A 157 12.65 4.46 -23.62
N LEU A 158 11.73 3.49 -23.67
CA LEU A 158 11.50 2.53 -22.61
C LEU A 158 12.76 1.73 -22.26
N ALA A 159 13.46 1.23 -23.27
CA ALA A 159 14.70 0.46 -23.11
C ALA A 159 15.80 1.26 -22.39
N ARG A 160 15.94 2.55 -22.72
CA ARG A 160 16.87 3.45 -22.05
C ARG A 160 16.44 3.82 -20.62
N PHE A 161 15.12 3.97 -20.40
CA PHE A 161 14.57 4.37 -19.11
C PHE A 161 14.67 3.29 -18.04
N ARG A 162 14.50 2.01 -18.41
CA ARG A 162 14.55 0.85 -17.50
C ARG A 162 13.59 0.98 -16.31
N PRO A 163 12.28 0.84 -16.54
CA PRO A 163 11.26 1.06 -15.51
C PRO A 163 11.24 -0.04 -14.44
N ASP A 164 10.77 0.32 -13.22
CA ASP A 164 10.36 -0.63 -12.18
C ASP A 164 8.91 -1.08 -12.39
N ILE A 165 8.08 -0.20 -12.97
CA ILE A 165 6.67 -0.47 -13.28
C ILE A 165 6.36 0.01 -14.69
N VAL A 166 5.71 -0.83 -15.47
CA VAL A 166 5.15 -0.47 -16.79
C VAL A 166 3.63 -0.43 -16.69
N MET A 167 3.03 0.72 -16.95
CA MET A 167 1.59 0.91 -17.03
C MET A 167 1.17 0.92 -18.50
N LEU A 168 0.32 -0.01 -18.87
CA LEU A 168 -0.30 -0.05 -20.19
C LEU A 168 -1.67 0.61 -20.11
N PHE A 169 -1.93 1.59 -20.99
CA PHE A 169 -3.22 2.26 -21.10
C PHE A 169 -3.87 1.87 -22.41
N MET A 170 -4.76 0.88 -22.34
CA MET A 170 -5.53 0.36 -23.46
C MET A 170 -7.03 0.43 -23.11
N HIS A 171 -7.87 0.46 -24.12
CA HIS A 171 -9.31 0.58 -23.98
C HIS A 171 -10.05 -0.20 -25.08
N TRP A 172 -11.37 -0.31 -24.98
CA TRP A 172 -12.17 -1.16 -25.87
C TRP A 172 -11.98 -0.86 -27.38
N ARG A 173 -11.62 0.36 -27.75
CA ARG A 173 -11.38 0.71 -29.17
C ARG A 173 -10.13 0.04 -29.75
N ASP A 174 -9.16 -0.32 -28.91
CA ASP A 174 -7.94 -1.02 -29.32
C ASP A 174 -8.21 -2.47 -29.72
N LEU A 175 -9.37 -2.99 -29.35
CA LEU A 175 -9.80 -4.33 -29.71
C LEU A 175 -10.25 -4.40 -31.19
N HIS A 176 -10.55 -3.27 -31.82
CA HIS A 176 -11.04 -3.18 -33.19
C HIS A 176 -12.20 -4.14 -33.51
N LEU A 177 -13.05 -4.42 -32.47
CA LEU A 177 -14.19 -5.31 -32.59
C LEU A 177 -15.31 -4.68 -33.42
N GLY A 178 -15.85 -5.44 -34.37
CA GLY A 178 -17.15 -5.16 -34.95
C GLY A 178 -18.28 -5.27 -33.94
N ALA A 179 -19.52 -5.09 -34.41
CA ALA A 179 -20.67 -5.35 -33.53
C ALA A 179 -20.83 -6.85 -33.22
N VAL A 180 -20.37 -7.70 -34.17
CA VAL A 180 -20.27 -9.16 -34.01
C VAL A 180 -18.90 -9.61 -34.57
N THR A 181 -18.27 -10.55 -33.89
CA THR A 181 -17.00 -11.19 -34.24
C THR A 181 -17.28 -12.64 -34.68
N ASP A 182 -16.78 -13.07 -35.84
CA ASP A 182 -17.13 -14.36 -36.44
C ASP A 182 -16.76 -15.56 -35.53
N ASP A 183 -15.54 -15.59 -35.02
CA ASP A 183 -15.06 -16.66 -34.14
C ASP A 183 -14.46 -16.04 -32.86
N GLU A 184 -15.31 -15.88 -31.84
CA GLU A 184 -14.91 -15.21 -30.61
C GLU A 184 -13.78 -15.91 -29.86
N GLU A 185 -13.76 -17.26 -29.86
CA GLU A 185 -12.74 -18.01 -29.11
C GLU A 185 -11.38 -17.94 -29.77
N VAL A 186 -11.33 -18.04 -31.09
CA VAL A 186 -10.10 -17.89 -31.88
C VAL A 186 -9.56 -16.46 -31.72
N TRP A 187 -10.43 -15.46 -31.83
CA TRP A 187 -10.05 -14.07 -31.70
C TRP A 187 -9.49 -13.77 -30.30
N ILE A 188 -10.20 -14.21 -29.23
CA ILE A 188 -9.75 -14.01 -27.84
C ILE A 188 -8.42 -14.71 -27.60
N SER A 189 -8.27 -15.96 -28.07
CA SER A 189 -7.02 -16.72 -27.90
C SER A 189 -5.83 -16.05 -28.57
N GLN A 190 -6.01 -15.54 -29.79
CA GLN A 190 -4.96 -14.80 -30.49
C GLN A 190 -4.58 -13.53 -29.75
N PHE A 191 -5.56 -12.74 -29.30
CA PHE A 191 -5.30 -11.52 -28.54
C PHE A 191 -4.56 -11.79 -27.23
N ILE A 192 -4.95 -12.84 -26.50
CA ILE A 192 -4.28 -13.23 -25.24
C ILE A 192 -2.82 -13.64 -25.52
N GLU A 193 -2.56 -14.44 -26.56
CA GLU A 193 -1.19 -14.84 -26.89
C GLU A 193 -0.31 -13.64 -27.30
N GLU A 194 -0.87 -12.65 -27.98
CA GLU A 194 -0.16 -11.39 -28.24
C GLU A 194 0.18 -10.64 -26.93
N ARG A 195 -0.76 -10.57 -25.98
CA ARG A 195 -0.48 -9.93 -24.67
C ARG A 195 0.58 -10.68 -23.91
N LYS A 196 0.53 -12.00 -23.88
CA LYS A 196 1.56 -12.84 -23.24
C LYS A 196 2.94 -12.63 -23.90
N ALA A 197 3.00 -12.46 -25.20
CA ALA A 197 4.26 -12.16 -25.89
C ALA A 197 4.82 -10.80 -25.44
N ASP A 198 3.97 -9.77 -25.33
CA ASP A 198 4.38 -8.45 -24.84
C ASP A 198 4.82 -8.52 -23.37
N TRP A 199 4.08 -9.21 -22.51
CA TRP A 199 4.46 -9.39 -21.09
C TRP A 199 5.79 -10.13 -20.93
N ARG A 200 5.99 -11.22 -21.71
CA ARG A 200 7.27 -11.95 -21.72
C ARG A 200 8.41 -11.04 -22.18
N ARG A 201 8.22 -10.30 -23.27
CA ARG A 201 9.24 -9.38 -23.79
C ARG A 201 9.64 -8.32 -22.76
N LEU A 202 8.67 -7.73 -22.06
CA LEU A 202 8.92 -6.76 -20.97
C LEU A 202 9.67 -7.41 -19.80
N SER A 203 9.25 -8.61 -19.39
CA SER A 203 9.88 -9.34 -18.28
C SER A 203 11.30 -9.78 -18.59
N ASP A 204 11.56 -10.18 -19.82
CA ASP A 204 12.91 -10.58 -20.28
C ASP A 204 13.86 -9.38 -20.39
N SER A 205 13.30 -8.18 -20.68
CA SER A 205 14.09 -6.97 -20.86
C SER A 205 14.32 -6.19 -19.56
N PHE A 206 13.38 -6.27 -18.63
CA PHE A 206 13.37 -5.47 -17.39
C PHE A 206 12.88 -6.29 -16.19
N ASP A 207 13.46 -6.01 -15.03
CA ASP A 207 12.92 -6.47 -13.76
C ASP A 207 11.76 -5.55 -13.32
N CYS A 208 10.64 -5.62 -14.03
CA CYS A 208 9.53 -4.72 -13.83
C CYS A 208 8.22 -5.45 -13.50
N HIS A 209 7.32 -4.75 -12.83
CA HIS A 209 5.92 -5.15 -12.71
C HIS A 209 5.09 -4.49 -13.79
N ILE A 210 4.20 -5.25 -14.43
CA ILE A 210 3.35 -4.77 -15.53
C ILE A 210 1.93 -4.58 -14.97
N ILE A 211 1.38 -3.40 -15.19
CA ILE A 211 -0.02 -3.08 -14.87
C ILE A 211 -0.79 -3.00 -16.17
N GLN A 212 -1.54 -4.07 -16.47
CA GLN A 212 -2.38 -4.22 -17.66
C GLN A 212 -3.82 -3.85 -17.30
N PRO A 213 -4.53 -3.02 -18.06
CA PRO A 213 -5.96 -2.82 -17.84
C PRO A 213 -6.80 -3.99 -18.36
N SER A 214 -7.92 -4.28 -17.73
CA SER A 214 -9.05 -4.90 -18.40
C SER A 214 -9.68 -3.89 -19.37
N PHE A 215 -10.53 -4.34 -20.26
CA PHE A 215 -11.19 -3.45 -21.21
C PHE A 215 -12.52 -2.94 -20.65
N ASP A 216 -12.75 -1.66 -20.82
CA ASP A 216 -14.02 -0.98 -20.59
C ASP A 216 -15.00 -1.24 -21.73
N TYR A 217 -16.20 -0.69 -21.63
CA TYR A 217 -17.27 -0.93 -22.59
C TYR A 217 -17.63 0.34 -23.37
N PRO A 218 -18.03 0.22 -24.64
CA PRO A 218 -18.53 1.36 -25.41
C PRO A 218 -19.81 1.92 -24.79
N ALA A 219 -20.01 3.23 -24.88
CA ALA A 219 -21.25 3.89 -24.45
C ALA A 219 -22.47 3.55 -25.34
N SER A 220 -22.21 3.12 -26.57
CA SER A 220 -23.24 2.79 -27.55
C SER A 220 -23.05 1.38 -28.09
N GLU A 221 -24.14 0.60 -28.10
CA GLU A 221 -24.14 -0.77 -28.60
C GLU A 221 -25.33 -1.01 -29.54
N ALA A 222 -25.03 -1.36 -30.81
CA ALA A 222 -26.01 -1.48 -31.86
C ALA A 222 -27.01 -2.64 -31.61
N TYR A 223 -26.55 -3.71 -30.98
CA TYR A 223 -27.40 -4.88 -30.65
C TYR A 223 -28.08 -4.77 -29.28
N GLY A 224 -27.89 -3.66 -28.55
CA GLY A 224 -28.48 -3.48 -27.23
C GLY A 224 -28.19 -4.67 -26.30
N HIS A 225 -29.25 -5.22 -25.68
CA HIS A 225 -29.09 -6.37 -24.77
C HIS A 225 -28.57 -7.65 -25.44
N LEU A 226 -28.77 -7.81 -26.75
CA LEU A 226 -28.30 -8.98 -27.46
C LEU A 226 -26.76 -9.03 -27.55
N ALA A 227 -26.07 -7.90 -27.47
CA ALA A 227 -24.60 -7.86 -27.53
C ALA A 227 -23.89 -8.69 -26.47
N SER A 228 -24.55 -8.95 -25.33
CA SER A 228 -24.02 -9.79 -24.25
C SER A 228 -24.37 -11.28 -24.39
N VAL A 229 -25.34 -11.61 -25.25
CA VAL A 229 -25.88 -12.99 -25.41
C VAL A 229 -25.41 -13.60 -26.74
N LEU A 230 -25.40 -12.82 -27.83
CA LEU A 230 -24.99 -13.28 -29.14
C LEU A 230 -23.55 -13.80 -29.12
N HIS A 231 -23.33 -14.95 -29.74
CA HIS A 231 -21.98 -15.45 -30.01
C HIS A 231 -21.23 -14.43 -30.88
N GLY A 232 -20.04 -14.04 -30.43
CA GLY A 232 -19.29 -12.97 -31.09
C GLY A 232 -19.78 -11.55 -30.81
N GLY A 233 -20.87 -11.37 -30.06
CA GLY A 233 -21.35 -10.04 -29.68
C GLY A 233 -20.29 -9.26 -28.89
N ARG A 234 -20.11 -7.96 -29.21
CA ARG A 234 -18.99 -7.15 -28.66
C ARG A 234 -18.92 -7.18 -27.13
N THR A 235 -20.01 -6.96 -26.44
CA THR A 235 -20.05 -6.99 -24.96
C THR A 235 -19.62 -8.36 -24.45
N ARG A 236 -20.14 -9.45 -25.04
CA ARG A 236 -19.77 -10.83 -24.66
C ARG A 236 -18.27 -11.10 -24.89
N VAL A 237 -17.72 -10.67 -26.02
CA VAL A 237 -16.28 -10.82 -26.31
C VAL A 237 -15.43 -10.07 -25.29
N ILE A 238 -15.81 -8.84 -24.92
CA ILE A 238 -15.10 -8.06 -23.88
C ILE A 238 -15.19 -8.76 -22.51
N ASP A 239 -16.35 -9.30 -22.12
CA ASP A 239 -16.53 -10.04 -20.88
C ASP A 239 -15.60 -11.25 -20.79
N LEU A 240 -15.60 -12.09 -21.84
CA LEU A 240 -14.77 -13.29 -21.92
C LEU A 240 -13.28 -12.94 -21.96
N LEU A 241 -12.89 -11.92 -22.74
CA LEU A 241 -11.51 -11.44 -22.79
C LEU A 241 -11.04 -10.96 -21.43
N ASN A 242 -11.84 -10.14 -20.74
CA ASN A 242 -11.51 -9.62 -19.42
C ASN A 242 -11.36 -10.75 -18.38
N LEU A 243 -12.15 -11.80 -18.46
CA LEU A 243 -11.99 -12.98 -17.63
C LEU A 243 -10.68 -13.70 -17.91
N ARG A 244 -10.41 -14.01 -19.19
CA ARG A 244 -9.19 -14.68 -19.63
C ARG A 244 -7.91 -13.90 -19.27
N LEU A 245 -7.90 -12.58 -19.41
CA LEU A 245 -6.77 -11.72 -18.99
C LEU A 245 -6.44 -11.91 -17.52
N ARG A 246 -7.45 -11.99 -16.65
CA ARG A 246 -7.24 -12.19 -15.20
C ARG A 246 -6.73 -13.58 -14.86
N GLU A 247 -7.22 -14.60 -15.55
CA GLU A 247 -6.84 -16.01 -15.31
C GLU A 247 -5.44 -16.33 -15.82
N GLU A 248 -5.02 -15.71 -16.93
CA GLU A 248 -3.79 -16.05 -17.63
C GLU A 248 -2.63 -15.07 -17.38
N ALA A 249 -2.85 -14.01 -16.56
CA ALA A 249 -1.82 -13.06 -16.18
C ALA A 249 -0.76 -13.74 -15.26
N PRO A 250 0.54 -13.66 -15.59
CA PRO A 250 1.59 -14.18 -14.72
C PRO A 250 1.75 -13.30 -13.48
N ALA A 251 2.48 -13.79 -12.48
CA ALA A 251 2.60 -13.17 -11.16
C ALA A 251 3.17 -11.73 -11.16
N ASN A 252 3.94 -11.36 -12.17
CA ASN A 252 4.47 -10.01 -12.35
C ASN A 252 3.58 -9.10 -13.21
N VAL A 253 2.38 -9.56 -13.59
CA VAL A 253 1.35 -8.78 -14.28
C VAL A 253 0.12 -8.67 -13.39
N SER A 254 -0.37 -7.48 -13.17
CA SER A 254 -1.62 -7.23 -12.47
C SER A 254 -2.66 -6.59 -13.38
N ILE A 255 -3.90 -7.05 -13.29
CA ILE A 255 -4.99 -6.56 -14.14
C ILE A 255 -5.83 -5.55 -13.38
N VAL A 256 -5.78 -4.26 -13.82
CA VAL A 256 -6.65 -3.21 -13.27
C VAL A 256 -8.05 -3.37 -13.84
N ASP A 257 -9.07 -3.41 -12.98
CA ASP A 257 -10.47 -3.54 -13.42
C ASP A 257 -11.03 -2.19 -13.94
N MET A 258 -10.87 -1.94 -15.24
CA MET A 258 -11.39 -0.73 -15.88
C MET A 258 -12.91 -0.73 -15.99
N ALA A 259 -13.52 -1.89 -16.13
CA ALA A 259 -14.98 -2.01 -16.10
C ALA A 259 -15.57 -1.57 -14.76
N ALA A 260 -14.89 -1.88 -13.65
CA ALA A 260 -15.28 -1.39 -12.32
C ALA A 260 -15.11 0.14 -12.21
N ALA A 261 -14.00 0.69 -12.68
CA ALA A 261 -13.78 2.14 -12.70
C ALA A 261 -14.83 2.88 -13.56
N GLN A 262 -15.17 2.32 -14.73
CA GLN A 262 -16.23 2.84 -15.58
C GLN A 262 -17.60 2.83 -14.89
N ARG A 263 -17.96 1.74 -14.19
CA ARG A 263 -19.22 1.63 -13.42
C ARG A 263 -19.29 2.68 -12.30
N GLU A 264 -18.18 2.96 -11.63
CA GLU A 264 -18.10 3.95 -10.56
C GLU A 264 -18.36 5.38 -11.07
N VAL A 265 -17.78 5.73 -12.22
CA VAL A 265 -17.94 7.04 -12.86
C VAL A 265 -19.29 7.16 -13.59
N GLY A 266 -19.74 6.07 -14.19
CA GLY A 266 -20.87 6.01 -15.11
C GLY A 266 -20.45 6.17 -16.57
N THR A 267 -20.93 5.29 -17.45
CA THR A 267 -20.50 5.17 -18.84
C THR A 267 -20.60 6.47 -19.63
N LEU A 268 -21.68 7.25 -19.44
CA LEU A 268 -21.87 8.52 -20.15
C LEU A 268 -20.90 9.63 -19.72
N ARG A 269 -20.33 9.53 -18.52
CA ARG A 269 -19.28 10.45 -18.03
C ARG A 269 -17.88 9.90 -18.31
N TRP A 270 -17.76 8.59 -18.53
CA TRP A 270 -16.52 7.92 -18.87
C TRP A 270 -16.07 8.19 -20.29
N GLU A 271 -17.03 8.25 -21.23
CA GLU A 271 -16.76 8.49 -22.64
C GLU A 271 -17.14 9.92 -23.06
N ASN A 272 -16.28 10.52 -23.90
CA ASN A 272 -16.54 11.76 -24.61
C ASN A 272 -16.11 11.59 -26.07
N GLU A 273 -17.08 11.34 -26.97
CA GLU A 273 -16.82 11.08 -28.38
C GLU A 273 -16.10 12.25 -29.07
N LEU A 274 -16.47 13.49 -28.75
CA LEU A 274 -15.81 14.66 -29.31
C LEU A 274 -14.33 14.74 -28.88
N ALA A 275 -14.04 14.46 -27.62
CA ALA A 275 -12.68 14.44 -27.11
C ALA A 275 -11.87 13.30 -27.75
N TRP A 276 -12.49 12.15 -27.96
CA TRP A 276 -11.84 11.04 -28.69
C TRP A 276 -11.55 11.42 -30.15
N ILE A 277 -12.53 11.90 -30.89
CA ILE A 277 -12.35 12.21 -32.30
C ILE A 277 -11.29 13.29 -32.51
N ARG A 278 -11.30 14.36 -31.72
CA ARG A 278 -10.40 15.50 -31.86
C ARG A 278 -9.02 15.29 -31.28
N TYR A 279 -8.93 14.61 -30.12
CA TYR A 279 -7.71 14.60 -29.31
C TYR A 279 -7.23 13.19 -28.97
N ARG A 280 -7.96 12.15 -29.37
CA ARG A 280 -7.69 10.77 -28.96
C ARG A 280 -7.65 10.62 -27.44
N GLN A 281 -8.46 11.42 -26.74
CA GLN A 281 -8.56 11.39 -25.30
C GLN A 281 -9.56 10.31 -24.85
N HIS A 282 -9.09 9.35 -24.05
CA HIS A 282 -9.89 8.32 -23.37
C HIS A 282 -9.20 7.92 -22.05
N PRO A 283 -9.95 7.75 -20.96
CA PRO A 283 -11.36 8.15 -20.79
C PRO A 283 -11.54 9.67 -20.86
N ALA A 284 -12.79 10.15 -20.71
CA ALA A 284 -13.09 11.57 -20.64
C ALA A 284 -12.32 12.27 -19.53
N MET A 285 -11.99 13.55 -19.70
CA MET A 285 -11.19 14.32 -18.72
C MET A 285 -11.75 14.26 -17.29
N GLU A 286 -13.07 14.25 -17.16
CA GLU A 286 -13.76 14.17 -15.86
C GLU A 286 -13.54 12.81 -15.16
N ALA A 287 -13.28 11.77 -15.91
CA ALA A 287 -13.02 10.42 -15.40
C ALA A 287 -11.54 10.14 -15.09
N LEU A 288 -10.61 11.00 -15.55
CA LEU A 288 -9.17 10.79 -15.36
C LEU A 288 -8.74 10.62 -13.88
N PRO A 289 -9.30 11.35 -12.90
CA PRO A 289 -8.92 11.13 -11.51
C PRO A 289 -9.22 9.71 -11.01
N GLU A 290 -10.42 9.17 -11.32
CA GLU A 290 -10.81 7.81 -10.94
C GLU A 290 -10.01 6.75 -11.70
N PHE A 291 -9.78 6.99 -12.99
CA PHE A 291 -8.93 6.17 -13.83
C PHE A 291 -7.51 6.06 -13.26
N ALA A 292 -6.89 7.20 -12.94
CA ALA A 292 -5.58 7.24 -12.33
C ALA A 292 -5.55 6.58 -10.94
N ALA A 293 -6.59 6.80 -10.11
CA ALA A 293 -6.69 6.21 -8.79
C ALA A 293 -6.75 4.66 -8.84
N ALA A 294 -7.40 4.09 -9.85
CA ALA A 294 -7.42 2.65 -10.07
C ALA A 294 -6.01 2.10 -10.33
N TYR A 295 -5.22 2.71 -11.21
CA TYR A 295 -3.83 2.31 -11.44
C TYR A 295 -2.95 2.52 -10.20
N MET A 296 -3.12 3.62 -9.50
CA MET A 296 -2.33 3.92 -8.30
C MET A 296 -2.58 2.95 -7.15
N SER A 297 -3.75 2.32 -7.08
CA SER A 297 -4.01 1.25 -6.09
C SER A 297 -3.09 0.04 -6.33
N HIS A 298 -2.88 -0.33 -7.58
CA HIS A 298 -1.92 -1.37 -7.98
C HIS A 298 -0.47 -0.96 -7.70
N VAL A 299 -0.08 0.28 -8.04
CA VAL A 299 1.26 0.80 -7.71
C VAL A 299 1.54 0.72 -6.21
N ARG A 300 0.58 1.15 -5.37
CA ARG A 300 0.72 1.01 -3.91
C ARG A 300 0.90 -0.44 -3.48
N SER A 301 0.15 -1.35 -4.08
CA SER A 301 0.25 -2.78 -3.76
C SER A 301 1.60 -3.38 -4.17
N VAL A 302 2.08 -3.08 -5.38
CA VAL A 302 3.40 -3.47 -5.88
C VAL A 302 4.52 -2.97 -4.96
N LEU A 303 4.43 -1.71 -4.54
CA LEU A 303 5.41 -1.09 -3.65
C LEU A 303 5.25 -1.47 -2.17
N GLY A 304 4.27 -2.30 -1.80
CA GLY A 304 4.02 -2.71 -0.42
C GLY A 304 3.48 -1.58 0.47
N LEU A 305 2.79 -0.61 -0.13
CA LEU A 305 2.21 0.56 0.55
C LEU A 305 0.72 0.38 0.88
N SER A 306 0.12 -0.78 0.56
CA SER A 306 -1.26 -1.11 0.93
C SER A 306 -1.41 -1.18 2.45
N ARG A 307 -2.52 -0.65 2.95
CA ARG A 307 -2.83 -0.60 4.38
C ARG A 307 -3.22 -1.99 4.89
N LYS A 308 -3.13 -2.18 6.21
CA LYS A 308 -3.33 -3.50 6.85
C LYS A 308 -4.34 -3.47 7.99
N VAL A 309 -4.61 -2.28 8.55
CA VAL A 309 -5.46 -2.10 9.72
C VAL A 309 -6.50 -1.03 9.42
N LEU A 310 -7.77 -1.34 9.66
CA LEU A 310 -8.85 -0.37 9.74
C LEU A 310 -9.18 -0.12 11.21
N VAL A 311 -8.93 1.10 11.67
CA VAL A 311 -9.29 1.55 13.00
C VAL A 311 -10.55 2.40 12.91
N THR A 312 -11.57 2.04 13.66
CA THR A 312 -12.86 2.73 13.67
C THR A 312 -13.15 3.36 15.02
N ASP A 313 -13.80 4.51 15.01
CA ASP A 313 -14.56 4.97 16.17
C ASP A 313 -15.84 4.15 16.33
N LEU A 314 -16.63 4.40 17.37
CA LEU A 314 -17.86 3.68 17.72
C LEU A 314 -19.10 4.53 17.48
N ASP A 315 -19.35 5.52 18.35
CA ASP A 315 -20.52 6.36 18.34
C ASP A 315 -20.66 7.14 17.01
N ASN A 316 -21.85 7.18 16.47
CA ASN A 316 -22.15 7.76 15.14
C ASN A 316 -21.28 7.24 13.98
N THR A 317 -20.42 6.25 14.23
CA THR A 317 -19.58 5.58 13.21
C THR A 317 -20.05 4.16 12.96
N LEU A 318 -20.12 3.29 13.98
CA LEU A 318 -20.62 1.91 13.86
C LEU A 318 -22.11 1.75 14.15
N TRP A 319 -22.69 2.70 14.86
CA TRP A 319 -24.12 2.83 15.13
C TRP A 319 -24.50 4.32 15.19
N HIS A 320 -25.76 4.60 15.06
CA HIS A 320 -26.31 5.94 15.30
C HIS A 320 -26.48 6.17 16.79
N GLY A 321 -26.12 7.35 17.27
CA GLY A 321 -26.24 7.74 18.67
C GLY A 321 -24.95 7.48 19.49
N VAL A 322 -25.01 7.81 20.78
CA VAL A 322 -23.90 7.75 21.73
C VAL A 322 -24.26 6.76 22.84
N ILE A 323 -23.49 5.66 22.93
CA ILE A 323 -23.84 4.55 23.85
C ILE A 323 -23.93 4.99 25.31
N GLY A 324 -23.06 5.90 25.75
CA GLY A 324 -23.05 6.41 27.12
C GLY A 324 -24.24 7.30 27.47
N GLU A 325 -24.92 7.88 26.49
CA GLU A 325 -26.08 8.76 26.66
C GLU A 325 -27.39 8.06 26.33
N ASP A 326 -27.46 7.36 25.21
CA ASP A 326 -28.68 6.76 24.66
C ASP A 326 -28.91 5.33 25.20
N GLY A 327 -27.88 4.70 25.72
CA GLY A 327 -27.93 3.31 26.18
C GLY A 327 -28.09 2.30 25.03
N LEU A 328 -28.16 1.02 25.38
CA LEU A 328 -28.23 -0.07 24.40
C LEU A 328 -29.48 -0.03 23.52
N ASP A 329 -30.59 0.37 24.08
CA ASP A 329 -31.90 0.42 23.38
C ASP A 329 -32.08 1.71 22.56
N GLY A 330 -31.27 2.74 22.84
CA GLY A 330 -31.33 4.03 22.14
C GLY A 330 -30.40 4.13 20.94
N ILE A 331 -29.35 3.32 20.86
CA ILE A 331 -28.47 3.31 19.70
C ILE A 331 -29.14 2.65 18.48
N GLY A 332 -28.89 3.18 17.29
CA GLY A 332 -29.50 2.70 16.04
C GLY A 332 -28.53 1.86 15.19
N VAL A 333 -28.78 0.55 15.06
CA VAL A 333 -28.10 -0.33 14.10
C VAL A 333 -29.06 -1.40 13.60
N GLY A 334 -29.07 -1.66 12.30
CA GLY A 334 -29.94 -2.66 11.68
C GLY A 334 -31.26 -2.11 11.12
N PRO A 335 -32.22 -2.98 10.82
CA PRO A 335 -33.49 -2.59 10.25
C PRO A 335 -34.29 -1.76 11.26
N GLY A 336 -35.06 -0.79 10.77
CA GLY A 336 -35.92 0.07 11.60
C GLY A 336 -35.65 1.56 11.39
N SER A 337 -34.46 1.94 10.95
CA SER A 337 -34.14 3.29 10.50
C SER A 337 -33.14 3.25 9.33
N PRO A 338 -33.20 4.22 8.41
CA PRO A 338 -32.22 4.33 7.31
C PRO A 338 -30.79 4.44 7.81
N GLU A 339 -30.55 5.21 8.87
CA GLU A 339 -29.24 5.38 9.51
C GLU A 339 -28.73 4.06 10.07
N GLY A 340 -29.60 3.32 10.80
CA GLY A 340 -29.27 2.00 11.35
C GLY A 340 -28.88 0.98 10.27
N GLU A 341 -29.56 1.00 9.13
CA GLU A 341 -29.23 0.16 7.98
C GLU A 341 -27.89 0.56 7.37
N ALA A 342 -27.60 1.86 7.25
CA ALA A 342 -26.34 2.35 6.71
C ALA A 342 -25.14 1.90 7.58
N HIS A 343 -25.25 2.00 8.90
CA HIS A 343 -24.23 1.49 9.83
C HIS A 343 -24.08 -0.02 9.76
N LEU A 344 -25.17 -0.78 9.61
CA LEU A 344 -25.11 -2.24 9.41
C LEU A 344 -24.39 -2.60 8.12
N HIS A 345 -24.64 -1.87 7.03
CA HIS A 345 -23.92 -2.09 5.75
C HIS A 345 -22.42 -1.82 5.90
N LEU A 346 -22.03 -0.77 6.60
CA LEU A 346 -20.63 -0.50 6.91
C LEU A 346 -19.99 -1.66 7.70
N GLN A 347 -20.67 -2.15 8.74
CA GLN A 347 -20.16 -3.27 9.54
C GLN A 347 -19.98 -4.55 8.71
N ARG A 348 -20.90 -4.85 7.80
CA ARG A 348 -20.78 -6.00 6.89
C ARG A 348 -19.58 -5.85 5.95
N TYR A 349 -19.38 -4.67 5.38
CA TYR A 349 -18.21 -4.39 4.56
C TYR A 349 -16.91 -4.55 5.37
N MET A 350 -16.87 -4.10 6.61
CA MET A 350 -15.72 -4.31 7.51
C MET A 350 -15.47 -5.81 7.76
N LEU A 351 -16.52 -6.63 7.90
CA LEU A 351 -16.35 -8.09 7.98
C LEU A 351 -15.74 -8.67 6.70
N ASP A 352 -16.17 -8.20 5.53
CA ASP A 352 -15.59 -8.64 4.25
C ASP A 352 -14.09 -8.26 4.16
N LEU A 353 -13.72 -7.05 4.62
CA LEU A 353 -12.32 -6.66 4.74
C LEU A 353 -11.55 -7.59 5.69
N LYS A 354 -12.12 -7.94 6.84
CA LYS A 354 -11.51 -8.88 7.77
C LYS A 354 -11.31 -10.26 7.15
N TYR A 355 -12.29 -10.77 6.40
CA TYR A 355 -12.15 -12.05 5.70
C TYR A 355 -11.04 -12.02 4.64
N ARG A 356 -10.71 -10.85 4.09
CA ARG A 356 -9.52 -10.63 3.25
C ARG A 356 -8.21 -10.55 4.04
N GLY A 357 -8.24 -10.61 5.37
CA GLY A 357 -7.06 -10.50 6.22
C GLY A 357 -6.69 -9.07 6.62
N ILE A 358 -7.61 -8.10 6.48
CA ILE A 358 -7.45 -6.76 7.05
C ILE A 358 -7.80 -6.82 8.53
N LEU A 359 -6.96 -6.24 9.37
CA LEU A 359 -7.20 -6.17 10.80
C LEU A 359 -8.22 -5.07 11.10
N LEU A 360 -9.18 -5.38 11.96
CA LEU A 360 -10.09 -4.37 12.50
C LEU A 360 -9.62 -3.99 13.90
N ALA A 361 -9.70 -2.70 14.24
CA ALA A 361 -9.41 -2.20 15.57
C ALA A 361 -10.39 -1.09 15.96
N VAL A 362 -10.60 -0.90 17.25
CA VAL A 362 -11.46 0.16 17.81
C VAL A 362 -10.60 1.19 18.52
N CYS A 363 -10.87 2.48 18.25
CA CYS A 363 -10.30 3.63 18.96
C CYS A 363 -11.40 4.64 19.25
N SER A 364 -11.97 4.60 20.45
CA SER A 364 -13.11 5.42 20.82
C SER A 364 -12.91 6.11 22.17
N LYS A 365 -13.51 7.28 22.34
CA LYS A 365 -13.62 8.00 23.63
C LYS A 365 -14.89 7.57 24.32
N ASN A 366 -14.83 6.47 25.06
CA ASN A 366 -15.93 5.83 25.75
C ASN A 366 -15.43 5.09 27.00
N ASP A 367 -16.31 4.84 27.93
CA ASP A 367 -16.05 3.88 29.00
C ASP A 367 -15.98 2.47 28.41
N PHE A 368 -14.99 1.71 28.84
CA PHE A 368 -14.65 0.43 28.22
C PHE A 368 -15.79 -0.59 28.29
N GLU A 369 -16.52 -0.64 29.40
CA GLU A 369 -17.63 -1.57 29.59
C GLU A 369 -18.82 -1.21 28.68
N ASP A 370 -19.16 0.09 28.60
CA ASP A 370 -20.25 0.57 27.76
C ASP A 370 -19.93 0.34 26.27
N ALA A 371 -18.69 0.61 25.85
CA ALA A 371 -18.23 0.41 24.48
C ALA A 371 -18.35 -1.06 24.00
N GLN A 372 -18.25 -2.03 24.91
CA GLN A 372 -18.37 -3.45 24.57
C GLN A 372 -19.83 -3.93 24.50
N LEU A 373 -20.74 -3.26 25.21
CA LEU A 373 -22.11 -3.74 25.41
C LEU A 373 -22.86 -3.98 24.11
N PRO A 374 -22.79 -3.11 23.06
CA PRO A 374 -23.44 -3.34 21.78
C PRO A 374 -22.98 -4.64 21.11
N PHE A 375 -21.69 -4.92 21.14
CA PHE A 375 -21.10 -6.12 20.52
C PHE A 375 -21.51 -7.42 21.22
N LEU A 376 -21.85 -7.35 22.50
CA LEU A 376 -22.25 -8.49 23.33
C LEU A 376 -23.75 -8.76 23.27
N ARG A 377 -24.58 -7.71 23.20
CA ARG A 377 -26.02 -7.82 23.47
C ARG A 377 -26.93 -7.30 22.36
N HIS A 378 -26.47 -6.33 21.53
CA HIS A 378 -27.36 -5.75 20.54
C HIS A 378 -27.64 -6.77 19.40
N PRO A 379 -28.95 -7.06 19.09
CA PRO A 379 -29.33 -8.16 18.21
C PRO A 379 -28.88 -7.98 16.74
N HIS A 380 -28.80 -6.72 16.27
CA HIS A 380 -28.49 -6.40 14.89
C HIS A 380 -27.02 -6.05 14.63
N MET A 381 -26.15 -6.07 15.65
CA MET A 381 -24.71 -5.91 15.43
C MET A 381 -24.15 -7.04 14.58
N ALA A 382 -23.54 -6.72 13.43
CA ALA A 382 -22.86 -7.70 12.61
C ALA A 382 -21.45 -8.03 13.17
N LEU A 383 -20.73 -7.03 13.62
CA LEU A 383 -19.43 -7.17 14.27
C LEU A 383 -19.56 -7.70 15.69
N ARG A 384 -18.56 -8.45 16.15
CA ARG A 384 -18.42 -8.98 17.50
C ARG A 384 -17.05 -8.63 18.05
N LEU A 385 -16.88 -8.61 19.38
CA LEU A 385 -15.57 -8.30 20.02
C LEU A 385 -14.42 -9.14 19.46
N LYS A 386 -14.69 -10.40 19.13
CA LYS A 386 -13.69 -11.30 18.53
C LYS A 386 -13.21 -10.87 17.14
N ASP A 387 -13.88 -9.93 16.49
CA ASP A 387 -13.53 -9.48 15.15
C ASP A 387 -12.44 -8.42 15.15
N PHE A 388 -12.17 -7.82 16.29
CA PHE A 388 -11.16 -6.80 16.48
C PHE A 388 -9.83 -7.39 16.98
N ALA A 389 -8.74 -6.96 16.36
CA ALA A 389 -7.37 -7.29 16.76
C ALA A 389 -6.90 -6.42 17.94
N ALA A 390 -7.43 -5.21 18.07
CA ALA A 390 -7.21 -4.29 19.19
C ALA A 390 -8.50 -3.53 19.51
N PHE A 391 -8.74 -3.28 20.79
CA PHE A 391 -9.94 -2.57 21.25
C PHE A 391 -9.53 -1.59 22.35
N ARG A 392 -9.51 -0.29 22.02
CA ARG A 392 -9.19 0.80 22.94
C ARG A 392 -10.37 1.76 23.03
N ALA A 393 -11.09 1.66 24.15
CA ALA A 393 -12.14 2.59 24.55
C ALA A 393 -11.68 3.22 25.87
N ASN A 394 -11.32 4.47 25.84
CA ASN A 394 -10.87 5.27 26.98
C ASN A 394 -10.93 6.74 26.62
N TRP A 395 -10.74 7.63 27.61
CA TRP A 395 -10.78 9.06 27.43
C TRP A 395 -9.43 9.70 27.04
N GLU A 396 -8.44 8.87 26.69
CA GLU A 396 -7.15 9.34 26.20
C GLU A 396 -7.23 9.87 24.77
N ASP A 397 -6.21 10.60 24.36
CA ASP A 397 -6.04 11.12 23.02
C ASP A 397 -5.99 9.99 21.97
N LYS A 398 -6.80 10.12 20.90
CA LYS A 398 -6.87 9.10 19.84
C LYS A 398 -5.53 8.88 19.11
N ALA A 399 -4.70 9.92 18.95
CA ALA A 399 -3.39 9.75 18.35
C ALA A 399 -2.43 8.96 19.25
N ALA A 400 -2.52 9.15 20.59
CA ALA A 400 -1.77 8.35 21.55
C ALA A 400 -2.23 6.88 21.52
N ASN A 401 -3.54 6.63 21.48
CA ASN A 401 -4.11 5.30 21.35
C ASN A 401 -3.68 4.60 20.05
N LEU A 402 -3.63 5.30 18.93
CA LEU A 402 -3.17 4.76 17.65
C LEU A 402 -1.67 4.37 17.69
N ARG A 403 -0.81 5.19 18.34
CA ARG A 403 0.61 4.83 18.56
C ARG A 403 0.74 3.56 19.40
N ALA A 404 -0.01 3.48 20.47
CA ALA A 404 -0.01 2.30 21.34
C ALA A 404 -0.52 1.05 20.60
N MET A 405 -1.57 1.15 19.76
CA MET A 405 -2.01 0.05 18.91
C MET A 405 -0.93 -0.39 17.90
N GLY A 406 -0.21 0.57 17.31
CA GLY A 406 0.92 0.27 16.42
C GLY A 406 1.99 -0.57 17.12
N HIS A 407 2.32 -0.21 18.35
CA HIS A 407 3.24 -0.98 19.18
C HIS A 407 2.69 -2.38 19.53
N ASP A 408 1.44 -2.47 20.00
CA ASP A 408 0.82 -3.74 20.41
C ASP A 408 0.69 -4.72 19.25
N LEU A 409 0.34 -4.22 18.06
CA LEU A 409 0.21 -5.00 16.85
C LEU A 409 1.55 -5.20 16.12
N SER A 410 2.65 -4.59 16.60
CA SER A 410 3.95 -4.59 15.94
C SER A 410 3.83 -4.14 14.46
N LEU A 411 3.03 -3.12 14.20
CA LEU A 411 2.79 -2.54 12.88
C LEU A 411 3.13 -1.04 12.86
N SER A 412 3.76 -0.63 11.78
CA SER A 412 4.00 0.80 11.52
C SER A 412 2.68 1.53 11.27
N LEU A 413 2.55 2.77 11.73
CA LEU A 413 1.35 3.60 11.60
C LEU A 413 0.97 3.90 10.14
N ASP A 414 1.92 3.81 9.21
CA ASP A 414 1.64 3.88 7.78
C ASP A 414 0.87 2.65 7.24
N SER A 415 0.58 1.66 8.08
CA SER A 415 -0.32 0.55 7.77
C SER A 415 -1.76 0.78 8.20
N PHE A 416 -2.06 1.92 8.87
CA PHE A 416 -3.34 2.20 9.49
C PHE A 416 -4.23 3.08 8.59
N VAL A 417 -5.54 2.80 8.65
CA VAL A 417 -6.61 3.65 8.13
C VAL A 417 -7.52 3.99 9.30
N PHE A 418 -7.81 5.25 9.51
CA PHE A 418 -8.65 5.73 10.60
C PHE A 418 -9.99 6.25 10.09
N LEU A 419 -11.06 5.75 10.68
CA LEU A 419 -12.45 6.04 10.34
C LEU A 419 -13.16 6.61 11.57
N ASP A 420 -13.66 7.85 11.49
CA ASP A 420 -14.24 8.59 12.61
C ASP A 420 -15.23 9.63 12.08
N ASP A 421 -16.43 9.74 12.65
CA ASP A 421 -17.44 10.74 12.24
C ASP A 421 -17.04 12.16 12.65
N ASN A 422 -16.30 12.29 13.76
CA ASN A 422 -15.92 13.59 14.32
C ASN A 422 -14.77 14.22 13.52
N SER A 423 -15.05 15.33 12.86
CA SER A 423 -14.07 16.06 12.05
C SER A 423 -12.88 16.59 12.87
N LEU A 424 -13.06 16.91 14.15
CA LEU A 424 -11.98 17.40 15.01
C LEU A 424 -11.00 16.28 15.36
N GLU A 425 -11.50 15.08 15.65
CA GLU A 425 -10.66 13.91 15.91
C GLU A 425 -9.88 13.51 14.65
N ARG A 426 -10.53 13.52 13.47
CA ARG A 426 -9.84 13.27 12.21
C ARG A 426 -8.71 14.26 11.96
N GLU A 427 -8.95 15.55 12.18
CA GLU A 427 -7.91 16.59 11.99
C GLU A 427 -6.79 16.46 13.00
N TRP A 428 -7.12 16.15 14.24
CA TRP A 428 -6.14 15.89 15.28
C TRP A 428 -5.22 14.72 14.90
N VAL A 429 -5.80 13.59 14.50
CA VAL A 429 -5.01 12.43 14.05
C VAL A 429 -4.14 12.79 12.85
N ARG A 430 -4.64 13.52 11.85
CA ARG A 430 -3.82 13.96 10.71
C ARG A 430 -2.65 14.85 11.10
N SER A 431 -2.86 15.73 12.07
CA SER A 431 -1.81 16.64 12.53
C SER A 431 -0.71 15.92 13.32
N GLN A 432 -1.10 14.94 14.13
CA GLN A 432 -0.19 14.21 15.01
C GLN A 432 0.44 12.98 14.37
N LEU A 433 -0.23 12.38 13.39
CA LEU A 433 0.13 11.12 12.73
C LEU A 433 -0.06 11.23 11.21
N PRO A 434 0.76 12.03 10.50
CA PRO A 434 0.60 12.25 9.07
C PRO A 434 0.81 10.99 8.20
N GLU A 435 1.31 9.91 8.78
CA GLU A 435 1.46 8.60 8.14
C GLU A 435 0.17 7.77 8.16
N VAL A 436 -0.75 8.02 9.09
CA VAL A 436 -2.05 7.36 9.16
C VAL A 436 -2.95 7.89 8.04
N ALA A 437 -3.57 7.00 7.29
CA ALA A 437 -4.58 7.40 6.32
C ALA A 437 -5.90 7.68 7.06
N VAL A 438 -6.42 8.88 6.97
CA VAL A 438 -7.69 9.26 7.59
C VAL A 438 -8.75 9.36 6.50
N VAL A 439 -9.83 8.60 6.66
CA VAL A 439 -10.95 8.58 5.71
C VAL A 439 -11.67 9.93 5.74
N GLU A 440 -11.87 10.53 4.56
CA GLU A 440 -12.69 11.74 4.45
C GLU A 440 -14.15 11.36 4.53
N GLN A 441 -14.77 11.62 5.66
CA GLN A 441 -16.19 11.39 5.85
C GLN A 441 -16.99 12.70 5.75
N GLY A 442 -18.11 12.63 5.07
CA GLY A 442 -19.17 13.63 5.23
C GLY A 442 -19.90 13.45 6.57
N SER A 443 -20.85 14.29 6.85
CA SER A 443 -21.69 14.22 8.06
C SER A 443 -22.78 13.13 8.00
N SER A 444 -22.90 12.41 6.88
CA SER A 444 -23.99 11.46 6.65
C SER A 444 -23.46 10.02 6.61
N PRO A 445 -24.00 9.11 7.45
CA PRO A 445 -23.59 7.71 7.49
C PRO A 445 -23.83 6.96 6.18
N PHE A 446 -24.73 7.43 5.32
CA PHE A 446 -25.02 6.85 4.00
C PHE A 446 -23.81 6.87 3.05
N HIS A 447 -22.78 7.67 3.34
CA HIS A 447 -21.59 7.81 2.50
C HIS A 447 -20.34 7.11 3.08
N TYR A 448 -20.34 6.67 4.34
CA TYR A 448 -19.15 6.15 5.01
C TYR A 448 -18.52 4.95 4.29
N LEU A 449 -19.35 3.96 3.95
CA LEU A 449 -18.89 2.80 3.22
C LEU A 449 -18.26 3.21 1.87
N ARG A 450 -18.96 4.03 1.09
CA ARG A 450 -18.47 4.45 -0.23
C ARG A 450 -17.16 5.24 -0.14
N GLN A 451 -17.02 6.11 0.86
CA GLN A 451 -15.80 6.91 1.06
C GLN A 451 -14.62 6.03 1.48
N LEU A 452 -14.87 5.03 2.33
CA LEU A 452 -13.87 4.04 2.72
C LEU A 452 -13.42 3.21 1.51
N ASP A 453 -14.38 2.71 0.71
CA ASP A 453 -14.11 1.88 -0.48
C ASP A 453 -13.34 2.66 -1.56
N ARG A 454 -13.75 3.88 -1.88
CA ARG A 454 -13.07 4.76 -2.87
C ARG A 454 -11.62 5.07 -2.51
N GLY A 455 -11.26 5.05 -1.24
CA GLY A 455 -9.87 5.24 -0.81
C GLY A 455 -8.92 4.15 -1.30
N ARG A 456 -9.44 2.98 -1.72
CA ARG A 456 -8.67 1.82 -2.21
C ARG A 456 -7.45 1.53 -1.35
N TYR A 457 -7.60 1.68 -0.03
CA TYR A 457 -6.49 1.58 0.93
C TYR A 457 -5.91 0.18 1.03
N PHE A 458 -6.76 -0.83 0.85
CA PHE A 458 -6.47 -2.23 1.15
C PHE A 458 -6.24 -3.08 -0.10
N GLU A 459 -5.95 -2.46 -1.25
CA GLU A 459 -5.74 -3.19 -2.50
C GLU A 459 -4.64 -4.25 -2.36
N SER A 460 -4.87 -5.43 -2.91
CA SER A 460 -3.92 -6.54 -2.90
C SER A 460 -3.96 -7.24 -4.26
N LEU A 461 -2.80 -7.51 -4.82
CA LEU A 461 -2.67 -8.17 -6.12
C LEU A 461 -2.90 -9.68 -6.05
N SER A 462 -2.84 -10.26 -4.85
CA SER A 462 -3.11 -11.68 -4.61
C SER A 462 -3.67 -11.88 -3.21
N LEU A 463 -4.45 -12.92 -3.04
CA LEU A 463 -4.98 -13.35 -1.75
C LEU A 463 -4.49 -14.77 -1.49
N LEU A 464 -3.64 -14.93 -0.50
CA LEU A 464 -3.10 -16.23 -0.10
C LEU A 464 -3.82 -16.75 1.15
N GLY A 465 -3.83 -18.08 1.33
CA GLY A 465 -4.47 -18.70 2.50
C GLY A 465 -3.99 -18.14 3.85
N GLU A 466 -2.72 -17.75 3.95
CA GLU A 466 -2.19 -17.09 5.15
C GLU A 466 -2.72 -15.65 5.35
N ASP A 467 -3.10 -14.95 4.28
CA ASP A 467 -3.74 -13.63 4.40
C ASP A 467 -5.13 -13.80 5.05
N LEU A 468 -5.86 -14.85 4.69
CA LEU A 468 -7.16 -15.20 5.28
C LEU A 468 -7.04 -15.53 6.79
N ALA A 469 -5.97 -16.23 7.18
CA ALA A 469 -5.71 -16.59 8.58
C ALA A 469 -5.16 -15.42 9.41
N ARG A 470 -4.83 -14.28 8.81
CA ARG A 470 -4.10 -13.17 9.48
C ARG A 470 -4.83 -12.64 10.72
N ALA A 471 -6.14 -12.41 10.64
CA ALA A 471 -6.90 -11.88 11.77
C ALA A 471 -6.85 -12.81 12.99
N ASP A 472 -6.91 -14.13 12.76
CA ASP A 472 -6.79 -15.13 13.84
C ASP A 472 -5.38 -15.18 14.42
N GLN A 473 -4.36 -15.03 13.58
CA GLN A 473 -2.96 -14.96 14.03
C GLN A 473 -2.72 -13.76 14.97
N TYR A 474 -3.30 -12.59 14.68
CA TYR A 474 -3.16 -11.41 15.55
C TYR A 474 -3.92 -11.57 16.88
N ARG A 475 -5.05 -12.29 16.92
CA ARG A 475 -5.69 -12.64 18.20
C ARG A 475 -4.82 -13.55 19.06
N VAL A 476 -4.16 -14.49 18.43
CA VAL A 476 -3.18 -15.35 19.14
C VAL A 476 -2.00 -14.50 19.61
N GLU A 477 -1.57 -13.50 18.84
CA GLU A 477 -0.51 -12.57 19.23
C GLU A 477 -0.88 -11.71 20.45
N ALA A 478 -2.11 -11.24 20.52
CA ALA A 478 -2.60 -10.55 21.71
C ALA A 478 -2.50 -11.42 22.99
N LYS A 479 -2.77 -12.72 22.89
CA LYS A 479 -2.56 -13.68 23.99
C LYS A 479 -1.09 -13.85 24.33
N ARG A 480 -0.19 -13.85 23.33
CA ARG A 480 1.26 -13.87 23.55
C ARG A 480 1.76 -12.62 24.26
N THR A 481 1.24 -11.45 23.90
CA THR A 481 1.54 -10.18 24.55
C THR A 481 1.12 -10.21 26.03
N SER A 482 -0.07 -10.73 26.34
CA SER A 482 -0.52 -10.94 27.70
C SER A 482 0.40 -11.88 28.49
N LEU A 483 0.86 -12.98 27.85
CA LEU A 483 1.83 -13.90 28.46
C LEU A 483 3.17 -13.19 28.70
N ARG A 484 3.63 -12.34 27.79
CA ARG A 484 4.87 -11.55 27.94
C ARG A 484 4.77 -10.62 29.15
N THR A 485 3.66 -9.91 29.30
CA THR A 485 3.41 -8.99 30.42
C THR A 485 3.37 -9.72 31.76
N SER A 486 2.90 -10.97 31.79
CA SER A 486 2.83 -11.81 33.00
C SER A 486 4.12 -12.62 33.27
N SER A 487 5.13 -12.55 32.40
CA SER A 487 6.40 -13.27 32.55
C SER A 487 7.42 -12.43 33.30
N CYS A 488 8.24 -13.08 34.15
CA CYS A 488 9.21 -12.41 35.02
C CYS A 488 10.44 -11.87 34.25
N SER A 489 10.76 -12.47 33.10
CA SER A 489 11.88 -12.08 32.21
C SER A 489 11.58 -12.44 30.77
N LEU A 490 12.39 -11.92 29.83
CA LEU A 490 12.32 -12.32 28.42
C LEU A 490 12.61 -13.81 28.25
N ASP A 491 13.57 -14.33 29.00
CA ASP A 491 13.97 -15.74 28.99
C ASP A 491 12.83 -16.65 29.42
N ASP A 492 12.16 -16.33 30.56
CA ASP A 492 10.97 -17.04 31.04
C ASP A 492 9.82 -17.02 30.01
N PHE A 493 9.63 -15.89 29.35
CA PHE A 493 8.64 -15.77 28.28
C PHE A 493 8.96 -16.69 27.09
N LEU A 494 10.20 -16.66 26.59
CA LEU A 494 10.63 -17.48 25.45
C LEU A 494 10.55 -18.97 25.76
N GLN A 495 10.94 -19.39 26.97
CA GLN A 495 10.79 -20.78 27.42
C GLN A 495 9.32 -21.22 27.44
N LYS A 496 8.43 -20.37 27.96
CA LYS A 496 6.99 -20.65 28.02
C LYS A 496 6.34 -20.75 26.66
N LEU A 497 6.89 -20.12 25.62
CA LEU A 497 6.38 -20.19 24.26
C LEU A 497 6.66 -21.54 23.59
N GLN A 498 7.73 -22.23 23.94
CA GLN A 498 8.17 -23.49 23.28
C GLN A 498 8.30 -23.31 21.77
N LEU A 499 9.21 -22.40 21.36
CA LEU A 499 9.39 -22.03 19.97
C LEU A 499 9.97 -23.17 19.14
N GLU A 500 9.45 -23.34 17.94
CA GLU A 500 9.92 -24.28 16.92
C GLU A 500 10.21 -23.50 15.63
N GLY A 501 11.38 -23.78 15.02
CA GLY A 501 11.79 -23.21 13.76
C GLY A 501 11.93 -24.30 12.69
N THR A 502 11.46 -24.03 11.49
CA THR A 502 11.59 -24.92 10.32
C THR A 502 12.27 -24.19 9.18
N VAL A 503 13.15 -24.89 8.48
CA VAL A 503 13.85 -24.40 7.28
C VAL A 503 13.30 -25.13 6.07
N GLU A 504 12.94 -24.42 5.03
CA GLU A 504 12.38 -24.97 3.81
C GLU A 504 13.13 -24.50 2.57
N GLU A 505 13.17 -25.35 1.56
CA GLU A 505 13.56 -24.93 0.22
C GLU A 505 12.47 -24.04 -0.40
N ILE A 506 12.92 -23.09 -1.23
CA ILE A 506 11.99 -22.27 -2.01
C ILE A 506 11.62 -23.06 -3.26
N THR A 507 10.36 -23.44 -3.33
CA THR A 507 9.77 -24.24 -4.42
C THR A 507 8.54 -23.53 -4.98
N GLU A 508 8.00 -24.00 -6.08
CA GLU A 508 6.76 -23.46 -6.65
C GLU A 508 5.61 -23.37 -5.62
N LYS A 509 5.55 -24.28 -4.65
CA LYS A 509 4.51 -24.32 -3.61
C LYS A 509 4.52 -23.12 -2.67
N ASN A 510 5.72 -22.63 -2.30
CA ASN A 510 5.86 -21.51 -1.37
C ASN A 510 6.37 -20.23 -2.03
N LEU A 511 6.70 -20.26 -3.34
CA LEU A 511 7.26 -19.15 -4.10
C LEU A 511 6.39 -17.87 -4.02
N ALA A 512 5.08 -17.99 -4.20
CA ALA A 512 4.17 -16.86 -4.14
C ALA A 512 4.23 -16.17 -2.77
N ARG A 513 4.31 -16.97 -1.70
CA ARG A 513 4.38 -16.43 -0.32
C ARG A 513 5.75 -15.82 -0.02
N VAL A 514 6.84 -16.43 -0.44
CA VAL A 514 8.20 -15.88 -0.31
C VAL A 514 8.28 -14.54 -1.04
N THR A 515 7.79 -14.48 -2.29
CA THR A 515 7.76 -13.25 -3.08
C THR A 515 6.93 -12.15 -2.39
N GLN A 516 5.76 -12.50 -1.86
CA GLN A 516 4.94 -11.57 -1.09
C GLN A 516 5.70 -11.03 0.13
N LEU A 517 6.40 -11.90 0.86
CA LEU A 517 7.16 -11.52 2.05
C LEU A 517 8.31 -10.57 1.69
N VAL A 518 9.07 -10.87 0.61
CA VAL A 518 10.14 -10.01 0.09
C VAL A 518 9.60 -8.61 -0.24
N ASN A 519 8.43 -8.54 -0.86
CA ASN A 519 7.87 -7.26 -1.31
C ASN A 519 7.10 -6.49 -0.22
N LYS A 520 6.64 -7.15 0.85
CA LYS A 520 5.87 -6.51 1.93
C LYS A 520 6.69 -6.19 3.20
N THR A 521 7.90 -6.75 3.35
CA THR A 521 8.72 -6.56 4.57
C THR A 521 9.59 -5.31 4.44
N ASN A 522 9.45 -4.40 5.40
CA ASN A 522 10.16 -3.12 5.42
C ASN A 522 11.05 -2.93 6.67
N GLN A 523 10.60 -3.35 7.86
CA GLN A 523 11.30 -3.07 9.12
C GLN A 523 12.51 -3.96 9.33
N PHE A 524 12.35 -5.27 9.22
CA PHE A 524 13.47 -6.21 9.26
C PHE A 524 13.77 -6.67 7.84
N ASN A 525 14.49 -5.85 7.09
CA ASN A 525 14.99 -6.13 5.75
C ASN A 525 16.30 -5.36 5.54
N LEU A 526 17.41 -6.10 5.48
CA LEU A 526 18.74 -5.50 5.49
C LEU A 526 19.10 -4.80 4.19
N THR A 527 18.62 -5.29 3.03
CA THR A 527 18.94 -4.72 1.72
C THR A 527 17.77 -4.01 1.06
N THR A 528 16.55 -4.24 1.55
CA THR A 528 15.27 -3.71 1.02
C THR A 528 15.04 -3.96 -0.48
N ARG A 529 15.76 -4.93 -1.07
CA ARG A 529 15.58 -5.35 -2.46
C ARG A 529 14.18 -5.92 -2.65
N ARG A 530 13.61 -5.73 -3.84
CA ARG A 530 12.29 -6.23 -4.24
C ARG A 530 12.45 -7.10 -5.45
N TYR A 531 11.75 -8.22 -5.46
CA TYR A 531 11.92 -9.23 -6.48
C TYR A 531 10.57 -9.69 -7.05
N THR A 532 10.56 -10.00 -8.33
CA THR A 532 9.48 -10.76 -8.95
C THR A 532 9.56 -12.23 -8.52
N ALA A 533 8.48 -12.98 -8.72
CA ALA A 533 8.49 -14.42 -8.43
C ALA A 533 9.56 -15.17 -9.26
N ALA A 534 9.76 -14.77 -10.52
CA ALA A 534 10.77 -15.34 -11.40
C ALA A 534 12.19 -15.13 -10.84
N HIS A 535 12.49 -13.94 -10.32
CA HIS A 535 13.79 -13.64 -9.70
C HIS A 535 14.00 -14.42 -8.41
N VAL A 536 12.99 -14.46 -7.51
CA VAL A 536 13.08 -15.28 -6.29
C VAL A 536 13.34 -16.74 -6.64
N TYR A 537 12.67 -17.26 -7.67
CA TYR A 537 12.86 -18.63 -8.13
C TYR A 537 14.26 -18.83 -8.71
N ALA A 538 14.75 -17.93 -9.57
CA ALA A 538 16.09 -18.00 -10.13
C ALA A 538 17.19 -17.99 -9.05
N ILE A 539 17.06 -17.12 -8.04
CA ILE A 539 17.98 -17.08 -6.88
C ILE A 539 17.93 -18.40 -6.11
N ALA A 540 16.75 -18.98 -5.93
CA ALA A 540 16.56 -20.22 -5.20
C ALA A 540 17.15 -21.45 -5.93
N GLN A 541 17.21 -21.43 -7.27
CA GLN A 541 17.71 -22.50 -8.10
C GLN A 541 19.24 -22.40 -8.40
N ASP A 542 19.92 -21.33 -7.95
CA ASP A 542 21.37 -21.21 -8.15
C ASP A 542 22.12 -22.29 -7.34
N PRO A 543 22.80 -23.25 -7.98
CA PRO A 543 23.47 -24.36 -7.30
C PRO A 543 24.64 -23.88 -6.42
N ASN A 544 25.25 -22.76 -6.73
CA ASN A 544 26.37 -22.17 -5.99
C ASN A 544 25.90 -21.16 -4.91
N GLY A 545 24.65 -20.74 -4.97
CA GLY A 545 24.01 -19.92 -3.97
C GLY A 545 23.37 -20.74 -2.85
N TRP A 546 22.80 -20.04 -1.88
CA TRP A 546 22.00 -20.64 -0.82
C TRP A 546 20.79 -19.75 -0.54
N ALA A 547 19.60 -20.31 -0.68
CA ALA A 547 18.36 -19.60 -0.40
C ALA A 547 17.39 -20.51 0.36
N ARG A 548 16.85 -20.01 1.47
CA ARG A 548 15.90 -20.74 2.31
C ARG A 548 14.78 -19.83 2.79
N ALA A 549 13.62 -20.46 2.92
CA ALA A 549 12.45 -19.90 3.58
C ALA A 549 12.37 -20.46 5.01
N PHE A 550 11.86 -19.66 5.93
CA PHE A 550 11.82 -19.98 7.35
C PHE A 550 10.39 -19.88 7.87
N GLN A 551 9.98 -20.90 8.62
CA GLN A 551 8.72 -20.91 9.36
C GLN A 551 8.99 -20.94 10.86
N MET A 552 8.02 -20.48 11.63
CA MET A 552 8.04 -20.54 13.09
C MET A 552 6.68 -20.96 13.63
N SER A 553 6.70 -21.73 14.70
CA SER A 553 5.51 -22.05 15.50
C SER A 553 5.82 -22.00 16.98
N ASP A 554 4.79 -21.95 17.80
CA ASP A 554 4.84 -22.10 19.24
C ASP A 554 3.62 -22.90 19.75
N ARG A 555 3.52 -23.11 21.07
CA ARG A 555 2.39 -23.84 21.66
C ARG A 555 1.01 -23.21 21.42
N MET A 556 0.95 -21.94 21.00
CA MET A 556 -0.31 -21.21 20.73
C MET A 556 -0.69 -21.25 19.25
N GLY A 557 0.26 -21.64 18.37
CA GLY A 557 0.00 -21.79 16.94
C GLY A 557 1.15 -21.41 16.04
N SER A 558 0.93 -21.56 14.72
CA SER A 558 1.92 -21.24 13.69
C SER A 558 1.93 -19.73 13.39
N TYR A 559 3.12 -19.20 13.14
CA TYR A 559 3.31 -17.86 12.54
C TYR A 559 3.34 -17.92 11.01
N GLY A 560 3.34 -19.12 10.44
CA GLY A 560 3.51 -19.38 9.01
C GLY A 560 4.92 -19.10 8.53
N LEU A 561 5.07 -18.84 7.24
CA LEU A 561 6.33 -18.47 6.62
C LEU A 561 6.66 -17.01 6.99
N ILE A 562 7.78 -16.84 7.73
CA ILE A 562 8.11 -15.58 8.40
C ILE A 562 9.43 -14.95 7.95
N GLY A 563 10.28 -15.65 7.26
CA GLY A 563 11.58 -15.15 6.85
C GLY A 563 12.09 -15.77 5.56
N MET A 564 12.97 -15.02 4.90
CA MET A 564 13.79 -15.48 3.80
C MET A 564 15.22 -15.00 4.03
N LEU A 565 16.18 -15.87 3.76
CA LEU A 565 17.59 -15.55 3.68
C LEU A 565 18.18 -16.19 2.43
N CYS A 566 18.86 -15.38 1.63
CA CYS A 566 19.59 -15.87 0.47
C CYS A 566 20.96 -15.23 0.34
N CYS A 567 21.91 -16.05 -0.12
CA CYS A 567 23.28 -15.69 -0.39
C CYS A 567 23.64 -16.02 -1.84
N ARG A 568 24.41 -15.14 -2.46
CA ARG A 568 24.97 -15.33 -3.79
C ARG A 568 26.48 -15.58 -3.70
N PRO A 569 27.03 -16.46 -4.56
CA PRO A 569 28.48 -16.62 -4.62
C PRO A 569 29.13 -15.36 -5.19
N VAL A 570 30.28 -15.00 -4.63
CA VAL A 570 31.13 -13.91 -5.13
C VAL A 570 32.49 -14.53 -5.50
N ASP A 571 33.09 -14.06 -6.57
CA ASP A 571 34.37 -14.53 -7.09
C ASP A 571 34.43 -16.05 -7.34
N ARG A 572 35.46 -16.74 -6.86
CA ARG A 572 35.72 -18.18 -7.14
C ARG A 572 34.89 -19.15 -6.28
N GLY A 573 33.86 -18.68 -5.55
CA GLY A 573 32.90 -19.55 -4.86
C GLY A 573 33.21 -19.88 -3.40
N ASP A 574 34.27 -19.31 -2.82
CA ASP A 574 34.61 -19.43 -1.39
C ASP A 574 34.07 -18.26 -0.52
N LEU A 575 33.38 -17.32 -1.15
CA LEU A 575 32.79 -16.17 -0.54
C LEU A 575 31.29 -16.09 -0.89
N TRP A 576 30.43 -15.89 0.12
CA TRP A 576 29.03 -15.58 -0.06
C TRP A 576 28.73 -14.12 0.28
N GLU A 577 27.93 -13.46 -0.53
CA GLU A 577 27.29 -12.18 -0.19
C GLU A 577 25.81 -12.42 0.15
N ILE A 578 25.38 -11.94 1.30
CA ILE A 578 23.97 -11.94 1.69
C ILE A 578 23.23 -10.95 0.79
N ASP A 579 22.47 -11.48 -0.17
CA ASP A 579 21.66 -10.69 -1.09
C ASP A 579 20.40 -10.16 -0.41
N THR A 580 19.71 -11.04 0.33
CA THR A 580 18.49 -10.69 1.05
C THR A 580 18.43 -11.41 2.38
N TRP A 581 18.21 -10.66 3.43
CA TRP A 581 17.85 -11.18 4.75
C TRP A 581 16.68 -10.35 5.29
N LEU A 582 15.55 -11.02 5.40
CA LEU A 582 14.33 -10.38 5.88
C LEU A 582 13.53 -11.30 6.79
N MET A 583 12.74 -10.68 7.68
CA MET A 583 11.91 -11.39 8.63
C MET A 583 10.63 -10.58 8.92
N SER A 584 9.52 -11.28 9.09
CA SER A 584 8.24 -10.68 9.49
C SER A 584 8.35 -9.99 10.86
N CYS A 585 7.77 -8.80 10.99
CA CYS A 585 7.73 -8.07 12.26
C CYS A 585 7.06 -8.88 13.40
N ARG A 586 6.21 -9.84 13.09
CA ARG A 586 5.52 -10.72 14.06
C ARG A 586 6.46 -11.60 14.89
N THR A 587 7.68 -11.78 14.44
CA THR A 587 8.68 -12.68 15.09
C THR A 587 9.84 -11.92 15.74
N LEU A 588 9.77 -10.57 15.74
CA LEU A 588 10.78 -9.74 16.40
C LEU A 588 10.86 -10.04 17.89
N GLY A 589 12.08 -10.09 18.43
CA GLY A 589 12.34 -10.37 19.83
C GLY A 589 12.10 -11.83 20.26
N ARG A 590 12.01 -12.78 19.29
CA ARG A 590 11.84 -14.22 19.54
C ARG A 590 13.05 -15.04 19.11
N GLN A 591 14.21 -14.42 18.89
CA GLN A 591 15.48 -15.03 18.47
C GLN A 591 15.43 -15.76 17.12
N MET A 592 14.42 -15.47 16.28
CA MET A 592 14.34 -16.08 14.96
C MET A 592 15.46 -15.64 14.03
N GLU A 593 15.92 -14.40 14.17
CA GLU A 593 17.10 -13.86 13.51
C GLU A 593 18.37 -14.67 13.84
N LYS A 594 18.52 -15.11 15.07
CA LYS A 594 19.62 -15.97 15.50
C LYS A 594 19.50 -17.39 14.92
N PHE A 595 18.28 -17.93 14.89
CA PHE A 595 18.03 -19.23 14.28
C PHE A 595 18.34 -19.21 12.78
N MET A 596 17.97 -18.16 12.06
CA MET A 596 18.32 -17.99 10.66
C MET A 596 19.83 -17.88 10.45
N PHE A 597 20.52 -17.17 11.35
CA PHE A 597 21.98 -17.06 11.35
C PHE A 597 22.66 -18.42 11.56
N ASP A 598 22.24 -19.19 12.55
CA ASP A 598 22.77 -20.52 12.83
C ASP A 598 22.68 -21.43 11.59
N ARG A 599 21.53 -21.40 10.87
CA ARG A 599 21.32 -22.16 9.63
C ARG A 599 22.19 -21.67 8.48
N LEU A 600 22.45 -20.38 8.39
CA LEU A 600 23.36 -19.80 7.41
C LEU A 600 24.81 -20.28 7.65
N VAL A 601 25.30 -20.19 8.89
CA VAL A 601 26.65 -20.59 9.25
C VAL A 601 26.84 -22.07 9.05
N GLU A 602 25.87 -22.90 9.44
CA GLU A 602 25.89 -24.36 9.22
C GLU A 602 26.02 -24.68 7.72
N ALA A 603 25.21 -24.07 6.88
CA ALA A 603 25.26 -24.24 5.43
C ALA A 603 26.60 -23.76 4.82
N ALA A 604 27.17 -22.70 5.35
CA ALA A 604 28.47 -22.17 4.91
C ALA A 604 29.61 -23.15 5.26
N VAL A 605 29.59 -23.71 6.46
CA VAL A 605 30.55 -24.73 6.89
C VAL A 605 30.48 -26.00 6.00
N ASP A 606 29.25 -26.50 5.76
CA ASP A 606 29.01 -27.69 4.94
C ASP A 606 29.50 -27.50 3.50
N ARG A 607 29.39 -26.28 2.96
CA ARG A 607 29.83 -25.92 1.61
C ARG A 607 31.26 -25.37 1.53
N ARG A 608 31.99 -25.33 2.66
CA ARG A 608 33.36 -24.85 2.76
C ARG A 608 33.53 -23.39 2.33
N ILE A 609 32.56 -22.56 2.63
CA ILE A 609 32.63 -21.12 2.43
C ILE A 609 33.52 -20.54 3.52
N GLY A 610 34.56 -19.79 3.12
CA GLY A 610 35.51 -19.18 4.06
C GLY A 610 34.98 -17.87 4.68
N ARG A 611 34.21 -17.10 3.92
CA ARG A 611 33.72 -15.79 4.38
C ARG A 611 32.29 -15.51 3.91
N ILE A 612 31.57 -14.70 4.71
CA ILE A 612 30.24 -14.20 4.38
C ILE A 612 30.29 -12.68 4.44
N VAL A 613 29.82 -12.01 3.39
CA VAL A 613 29.67 -10.55 3.32
C VAL A 613 28.20 -10.20 3.60
N GLY A 614 27.98 -9.32 4.57
CA GLY A 614 26.69 -8.72 4.86
C GLY A 614 26.59 -7.30 4.27
N VAL A 615 25.45 -6.97 3.68
CA VAL A 615 25.17 -5.63 3.15
C VAL A 615 23.97 -5.04 3.88
N TYR A 616 24.15 -3.83 4.45
CA TYR A 616 23.04 -3.05 5.00
C TYR A 616 22.82 -1.79 4.17
N ARG A 617 21.58 -1.62 3.69
CA ARG A 617 21.15 -0.42 2.96
C ARG A 617 20.16 0.36 3.82
N PRO A 618 20.53 1.53 4.35
CA PRO A 618 19.68 2.30 5.23
C PRO A 618 18.44 2.82 4.51
N THR A 619 17.30 2.76 5.18
CA THR A 619 16.04 3.36 4.72
C THR A 619 15.31 3.98 5.91
N ALA A 620 14.31 4.83 5.65
CA ALA A 620 13.49 5.42 6.71
C ALA A 620 12.76 4.38 7.59
N LYS A 621 12.68 3.11 7.17
CA LYS A 621 11.88 2.07 7.83
C LYS A 621 12.69 0.94 8.46
N ASN A 622 13.95 0.75 8.08
CA ASN A 622 14.76 -0.38 8.54
C ASN A 622 15.85 0.00 9.57
N GLY A 623 15.73 1.17 10.18
CA GLY A 623 16.66 1.60 11.24
C GLY A 623 16.81 0.62 12.40
N LEU A 624 15.78 -0.20 12.64
CA LEU A 624 15.80 -1.28 13.64
C LEU A 624 16.94 -2.29 13.44
N VAL A 625 17.37 -2.51 12.18
CA VAL A 625 18.38 -3.50 11.82
C VAL A 625 19.75 -2.88 11.50
N LYS A 626 19.96 -1.62 11.86
CA LYS A 626 21.21 -0.89 11.59
C LYS A 626 22.44 -1.58 12.19
N ASP A 627 22.32 -2.04 13.42
CA ASP A 627 23.43 -2.66 14.18
C ASP A 627 23.34 -4.20 14.18
N PHE A 628 22.52 -4.76 13.30
CA PHE A 628 22.21 -6.18 13.30
C PHE A 628 23.44 -7.04 12.98
N TYR A 629 24.22 -6.70 11.98
CA TYR A 629 25.42 -7.46 11.62
C TYR A 629 26.48 -7.41 12.72
N ASP A 630 26.66 -6.28 13.41
CA ASP A 630 27.56 -6.17 14.57
C ASP A 630 27.13 -7.12 15.69
N GLN A 631 25.82 -7.22 15.96
CA GLN A 631 25.24 -8.12 16.96
C GLN A 631 25.42 -9.60 16.60
N MET A 632 25.52 -9.93 15.30
CA MET A 632 25.80 -11.28 14.80
C MET A 632 27.30 -11.58 14.67
N GLY A 633 28.18 -10.66 15.10
CA GLY A 633 29.63 -10.88 15.10
C GLY A 633 30.33 -10.58 13.77
N PHE A 634 29.66 -9.93 12.84
CA PHE A 634 30.31 -9.43 11.61
C PHE A 634 31.17 -8.21 11.93
N ARG A 635 32.27 -8.06 11.20
CA ARG A 635 33.18 -6.91 11.27
C ARG A 635 32.84 -5.95 10.13
N ARG A 636 32.67 -4.65 10.43
CA ARG A 636 32.47 -3.60 9.42
C ARG A 636 33.73 -3.40 8.59
N VAL A 637 33.61 -3.44 7.26
CA VAL A 637 34.74 -3.36 6.33
C VAL A 637 34.64 -2.20 5.34
N GLY A 638 33.48 -1.59 5.17
CA GLY A 638 33.30 -0.47 4.27
C GLY A 638 31.98 0.26 4.49
N GLU A 639 31.97 1.54 4.09
CA GLU A 639 30.78 2.39 4.13
C GLU A 639 30.79 3.31 2.92
N SER A 640 29.61 3.45 2.28
CA SER A 640 29.32 4.45 1.26
C SER A 640 28.03 5.18 1.63
N ASP A 641 27.65 6.19 0.86
CA ASP A 641 26.41 6.96 1.11
C ASP A 641 25.16 6.08 1.08
N ASP A 642 25.18 4.97 0.30
CA ASP A 642 24.02 4.11 0.07
C ASP A 642 24.08 2.76 0.81
N GLU A 643 25.25 2.29 1.26
CA GLU A 643 25.38 0.97 1.89
C GLU A 643 26.56 0.87 2.87
N VAL A 644 26.38 0.02 3.87
CA VAL A 644 27.44 -0.41 4.81
C VAL A 644 27.72 -1.88 4.58
N ARG A 645 29.01 -2.24 4.48
CA ARG A 645 29.47 -3.62 4.25
C ARG A 645 30.14 -4.19 5.48
N PHE A 646 29.82 -5.46 5.73
CA PHE A 646 30.31 -6.24 6.86
C PHE A 646 30.87 -7.55 6.37
N GLU A 647 31.82 -8.13 7.10
CA GLU A 647 32.40 -9.45 6.84
C GLU A 647 32.37 -10.33 8.08
N LEU A 648 32.11 -11.61 7.87
CA LEU A 648 32.21 -12.66 8.87
C LEU A 648 33.13 -13.76 8.33
N ASP A 649 34.20 -14.09 9.07
CA ASP A 649 34.99 -15.30 8.84
C ASP A 649 34.18 -16.51 9.37
N VAL A 650 33.89 -17.46 8.50
CA VAL A 650 33.06 -18.61 8.85
C VAL A 650 33.84 -19.51 9.84
N PRO A 651 33.29 -19.81 11.03
CA PRO A 651 33.97 -20.64 12.01
C PRO A 651 34.10 -22.10 11.51
N ALA A 652 35.17 -22.80 11.91
CA ALA A 652 35.41 -24.19 11.53
C ALA A 652 34.29 -25.16 12.02
N THR A 653 33.58 -24.79 13.07
CA THR A 653 32.44 -25.54 13.63
C THR A 653 31.27 -24.56 13.87
N PRO A 654 30.02 -24.93 13.49
CA PRO A 654 28.86 -24.11 13.75
C PRO A 654 28.67 -23.89 15.24
N VAL A 655 28.30 -22.64 15.60
CA VAL A 655 27.93 -22.25 16.97
C VAL A 655 26.45 -21.99 17.01
N VAL A 656 25.72 -22.61 17.93
CA VAL A 656 24.28 -22.37 18.11
C VAL A 656 24.09 -21.13 18.95
N THR A 657 23.44 -20.11 18.38
CA THR A 657 23.15 -18.85 19.05
C THR A 657 21.67 -18.72 19.45
N ALA A 658 20.76 -19.45 18.77
CA ALA A 658 19.32 -19.49 19.08
C ALA A 658 19.01 -20.58 20.11
N THR A 659 19.07 -20.25 21.41
CA THR A 659 18.91 -21.21 22.50
C THR A 659 17.46 -21.62 22.81
N HIS A 660 16.48 -20.81 22.38
CA HIS A 660 15.06 -21.01 22.69
C HIS A 660 14.23 -21.55 21.52
N ILE A 661 14.84 -21.78 20.35
CA ILE A 661 14.14 -22.29 19.17
C ILE A 661 14.60 -23.72 18.88
N ARG A 662 13.69 -24.66 18.96
CA ARG A 662 13.95 -26.04 18.55
C ARG A 662 13.88 -26.14 17.02
N ASN A 663 14.96 -26.66 16.40
CA ASN A 663 14.94 -26.96 14.97
C ASN A 663 14.08 -28.22 14.73
N VAL A 664 13.04 -28.07 13.88
CA VAL A 664 12.18 -29.18 13.48
C VAL A 664 12.34 -29.36 11.98
N THR A 665 12.85 -30.53 11.56
CA THR A 665 12.92 -30.88 10.15
C THR A 665 11.51 -30.97 9.59
N ALA A 666 11.26 -30.35 8.43
CA ALA A 666 9.98 -30.41 7.75
C ALA A 666 9.61 -31.88 7.47
N SER A 667 8.71 -32.45 8.25
CA SER A 667 8.13 -33.76 7.95
C SER A 667 7.22 -33.59 6.74
N ALA A 668 7.53 -34.28 5.66
CA ALA A 668 6.66 -34.36 4.48
C ALA A 668 5.27 -34.87 4.91
N GLY A 669 4.29 -33.97 4.90
CA GLY A 669 2.87 -34.33 4.94
C GLY A 669 2.31 -34.75 6.30
N ALA A 670 1.87 -33.76 7.09
CA ALA A 670 0.73 -33.97 8.00
C ALA A 670 -0.05 -32.65 8.12
N VAL A 671 -1.04 -32.50 7.29
CA VAL A 671 -2.18 -31.61 7.57
C VAL A 671 -2.85 -32.23 8.80
N ARG A 672 -2.69 -31.64 9.98
CA ARG A 672 -3.56 -31.92 11.13
C ARG A 672 -4.84 -31.10 10.97
N PRO A 673 -6.00 -31.70 11.24
CA PRO A 673 -7.32 -31.15 10.99
C PRO A 673 -7.66 -29.89 11.78
#